data_b7e0f90bad422f3aff990b487c8f72e8
#
_entry.id   b7e0f90bad422f3aff990b487c8f72e8
#
_cell.length_a   1.000
_cell.length_b   1.000
_cell.length_c   1.000
_cell.angle_alpha   90.00
_cell.angle_beta   90.00
_cell.angle_gamma   90.00
#
_symmetry.space_group_name_H-M   'P 1'
#
loop_
_entity.id
_entity.type
_entity.pdbx_description
1 polymer ?
#
loop_
_entity_poly.entity_id
_entity_poly.type
_entity_poly.pdbx_seq_one_letter_code
_entity_poly.pdbx_strand_id
1 'polypeptide(L)'
;MAEIRIALAGNPNCGKTTLFNALTGSNQYVGNWPGVTVEKKEGKLKGHADVTIQDLPGIYSLSPYTLEEVVSRNYLVGDKPDVILNIIDGTNLERNLYLTTQLAETGIPMVIAINMMDLVKKDGDDIKVQELSKKLGCKIVEISALKNQGIKEAAEEAIKAANEKKLPTSMTYTKDVEEALTTIETAANLTDAQKRWYAVKLFEKDEKVLEEVTLSAEAKKTIESVTNKVETNEDDDSEAIITNERYEYIATLLKNVYVKKNAGKMSVSDKIDQIVTNRWLALPIFAAVMFFIYWVAVATLGTVVTDWTNDVLFGEWIQPTVQTLLENAGAAEWVVSLVVDGIIGGIGAPVGFAPQMAIVFFFLSVLEDCGYMARVAFIMDHIFRKFGLSGKSFIPFMISQGCGVPGIMATRTIENEKDRRMTMITTTTIPCGAKLPVIAMIAGYLLGDGTWWFAPVIYLASIALVIVTCVILKKTNMFSGDPAPFVMELPAYHIPSLKGVLLHVWERVWAFLKKAGTILFLCCAVMWFLGAFGIQDGTFGLVDTEYCFLATIGNTIAWIFKPLGFGTWQAVAASLSGFVAKEGIVSTMGVLSGLGEVEEYEVSMHQQFASFFPTSIAAVSFLVFNIYDSPCLAAISSTAKEMNNKKWFWFSIAFQNINAYLVTLMVYQFGGLITGELAFGVGTIAAIIVLVIYLYLIFRPDPNKKKVAVEQTA
;
A
#
# COMPACT_ATOMS: atom_id res chain seq x y z
N MET A 1 23.69 27.46 25.73
CA MET A 1 22.83 26.50 26.45
C MET A 1 22.89 25.18 25.70
N ALA A 2 22.79 24.06 26.37
CA ALA A 2 22.74 22.77 25.69
C ALA A 2 21.45 22.75 24.82
N GLU A 3 21.52 22.20 23.63
CA GLU A 3 20.37 22.06 22.75
C GLU A 3 19.35 21.08 23.36
N ILE A 4 18.11 21.50 23.55
CA ILE A 4 17.04 20.66 24.11
C ILE A 4 16.38 19.87 22.97
N ARG A 5 16.29 18.56 23.13
CA ARG A 5 15.62 17.67 22.16
C ARG A 5 14.29 17.17 22.71
N ILE A 6 13.22 17.57 22.06
CA ILE A 6 11.84 17.15 22.38
C ILE A 6 11.43 16.03 21.43
N ALA A 7 11.10 14.86 21.94
CA ALA A 7 10.48 13.79 21.18
C ALA A 7 8.96 13.96 21.15
N LEU A 8 8.37 14.15 19.97
CA LEU A 8 6.92 14.18 19.82
C LEU A 8 6.40 12.77 19.59
N ALA A 9 5.76 12.18 20.59
CA ALA A 9 5.20 10.82 20.55
C ALA A 9 3.68 10.85 20.62
N GLY A 10 3.02 9.79 20.14
CA GLY A 10 1.57 9.64 20.22
C GLY A 10 1.04 8.61 19.25
N ASN A 11 -0.21 8.22 19.46
CA ASN A 11 -0.90 7.25 18.61
C ASN A 11 -1.12 7.79 17.18
N PRO A 12 -1.28 6.91 16.19
CA PRO A 12 -1.78 7.34 14.88
C PRO A 12 -3.10 8.11 15.02
N ASN A 13 -3.28 9.13 14.18
CA ASN A 13 -4.47 9.99 14.12
C ASN A 13 -4.76 10.87 15.35
N CYS A 14 -3.92 10.90 16.37
CA CYS A 14 -4.09 11.82 17.52
C CYS A 14 -3.81 13.31 17.19
N GLY A 15 -3.43 13.63 15.94
CA GLY A 15 -3.13 14.99 15.49
C GLY A 15 -1.66 15.40 15.63
N LYS A 16 -0.74 14.45 15.74
CA LYS A 16 0.70 14.65 15.94
C LYS A 16 1.34 15.51 14.85
N THR A 17 1.12 15.19 13.56
CA THR A 17 1.65 15.96 12.43
C THR A 17 1.11 17.40 12.40
N THR A 18 -0.16 17.60 12.77
CA THR A 18 -0.76 18.95 12.88
C THR A 18 -0.06 19.75 13.96
N LEU A 19 0.19 19.14 15.13
CA LEU A 19 0.91 19.78 16.23
C LEU A 19 2.36 20.09 15.83
N PHE A 20 3.06 19.16 15.21
CA PHE A 20 4.43 19.35 14.74
C PHE A 20 4.55 20.52 13.76
N ASN A 21 3.66 20.60 12.77
CA ASN A 21 3.62 21.70 11.80
C ASN A 21 3.32 23.05 12.46
N ALA A 22 2.44 23.07 13.47
CA ALA A 22 2.12 24.29 14.21
C ALA A 22 3.33 24.78 15.05
N LEU A 23 4.08 23.86 15.67
CA LEU A 23 5.25 24.16 16.49
C LEU A 23 6.47 24.59 15.68
N THR A 24 6.75 23.95 14.55
CA THR A 24 7.98 24.14 13.76
C THR A 24 7.80 25.09 12.56
N GLY A 25 6.62 25.14 11.97
CA GLY A 25 6.34 25.97 10.77
C GLY A 25 7.04 25.44 9.52
N SER A 26 7.72 26.34 8.76
CA SER A 26 8.41 26.01 7.52
C SER A 26 9.83 25.48 7.70
N ASN A 27 10.39 25.55 8.92
CA ASN A 27 11.77 25.14 9.20
C ASN A 27 11.82 23.67 9.61
N GLN A 28 11.61 22.79 8.63
CA GLN A 28 11.58 21.35 8.85
C GLN A 28 12.61 20.65 7.95
N TYR A 29 13.27 19.64 8.48
CA TYR A 29 14.04 18.67 7.70
C TYR A 29 13.23 17.39 7.58
N VAL A 30 13.09 16.91 6.36
CA VAL A 30 12.39 15.67 6.04
C VAL A 30 13.37 14.71 5.37
N GLY A 31 13.52 13.54 5.92
CA GLY A 31 14.40 12.48 5.40
C GLY A 31 13.86 11.11 5.81
N ASN A 32 14.69 10.09 5.74
CA ASN A 32 14.35 8.77 6.28
C ASN A 32 15.24 8.45 7.50
N TRP A 33 14.70 7.65 8.41
CA TRP A 33 15.50 7.10 9.49
C TRP A 33 16.61 6.19 8.93
N PRO A 34 17.81 6.17 9.53
CA PRO A 34 18.91 5.37 9.02
C PRO A 34 18.55 3.89 8.89
N GLY A 35 18.78 3.33 7.69
CA GLY A 35 18.59 1.91 7.41
C GLY A 35 17.15 1.46 7.17
N VAL A 36 16.16 2.34 7.26
CA VAL A 36 14.73 2.02 7.08
C VAL A 36 14.03 3.02 6.17
N THR A 37 12.85 2.66 5.68
CA THR A 37 12.02 3.50 4.80
C THR A 37 11.05 4.41 5.56
N VAL A 38 11.17 4.47 6.88
CA VAL A 38 10.31 5.28 7.74
C VAL A 38 10.76 6.75 7.66
N GLU A 39 9.80 7.65 7.47
CA GLU A 39 10.06 9.09 7.34
C GLU A 39 10.51 9.69 8.68
N LYS A 40 11.61 10.46 8.64
CA LYS A 40 12.12 11.25 9.76
C LYS A 40 11.80 12.72 9.55
N LYS A 41 11.12 13.35 10.49
CA LYS A 41 10.84 14.78 10.50
C LYS A 41 11.43 15.43 11.74
N GLU A 42 12.24 16.45 11.51
CA GLU A 42 12.90 17.22 12.55
C GLU A 42 12.74 18.70 12.28
N GLY A 43 12.53 19.51 13.31
CA GLY A 43 12.38 20.95 13.14
C GLY A 43 12.72 21.75 14.39
N LYS A 44 13.09 23.00 14.20
CA LYS A 44 13.32 23.95 15.31
C LYS A 44 12.00 24.50 15.82
N LEU A 45 11.85 24.61 17.12
CA LEU A 45 10.69 25.21 17.75
C LEU A 45 10.63 26.72 17.42
N LYS A 46 9.47 27.20 17.01
CA LYS A 46 9.25 28.64 16.76
C LYS A 46 9.56 29.47 18.02
N GLY A 47 10.46 30.44 17.89
CA GLY A 47 10.87 31.31 18.97
C GLY A 47 12.00 30.77 19.86
N HIS A 48 12.43 29.52 19.69
CA HIS A 48 13.49 28.87 20.45
C HIS A 48 14.44 28.14 19.50
N ALA A 49 15.50 28.80 19.08
CA ALA A 49 16.48 28.23 18.14
C ALA A 49 17.34 27.10 18.74
N ASP A 50 17.39 27.01 20.05
CA ASP A 50 18.10 26.03 20.87
C ASP A 50 17.24 24.79 21.18
N VAL A 51 15.99 24.72 20.71
CA VAL A 51 15.08 23.60 20.92
C VAL A 51 14.76 22.91 19.60
N THR A 52 15.06 21.62 19.54
CA THR A 52 14.77 20.76 18.38
C THR A 52 13.62 19.80 18.71
N ILE A 53 12.63 19.72 17.83
CA ILE A 53 11.52 18.77 17.93
C ILE A 53 11.75 17.66 16.91
N GLN A 54 11.77 16.42 17.39
CA GLN A 54 11.81 15.21 16.58
C GLN A 54 10.40 14.61 16.52
N ASP A 55 9.78 14.58 15.34
CA ASP A 55 8.51 13.88 15.13
C ASP A 55 8.77 12.37 15.03
N LEU A 56 8.26 11.60 15.98
CA LEU A 56 8.32 10.14 15.92
C LEU A 56 7.16 9.59 15.10
N PRO A 57 7.29 8.43 14.46
CA PRO A 57 6.17 7.74 13.85
C PRO A 57 5.00 7.57 14.82
N GLY A 58 3.77 7.54 14.31
CA GLY A 58 2.59 7.23 15.13
C GLY A 58 2.59 5.75 15.49
N ILE A 59 2.58 5.44 16.79
CA ILE A 59 2.67 4.08 17.29
C ILE A 59 1.59 3.81 18.34
N TYR A 60 1.20 2.55 18.49
CA TYR A 60 0.28 2.13 19.54
C TYR A 60 1.01 1.54 20.74
N SER A 61 2.20 1.01 20.53
CA SER A 61 3.03 0.35 21.51
C SER A 61 4.51 0.57 21.23
N LEU A 62 5.38 0.35 22.22
CA LEU A 62 6.82 0.25 22.05
C LEU A 62 7.32 -1.19 21.80
N SER A 63 6.40 -2.09 21.45
CA SER A 63 6.72 -3.47 21.05
C SER A 63 7.23 -3.53 19.60
N PRO A 64 8.13 -4.47 19.24
CA PRO A 64 8.84 -4.45 17.95
C PRO A 64 8.06 -5.08 16.79
N TYR A 65 6.73 -4.88 16.73
CA TYR A 65 5.89 -5.49 15.70
C TYR A 65 5.95 -4.77 14.35
N THR A 66 6.16 -3.44 14.37
CA THR A 66 6.24 -2.62 13.17
C THR A 66 7.57 -1.89 13.07
N LEU A 67 7.97 -1.47 11.86
CA LEU A 67 9.20 -0.68 11.67
C LEU A 67 9.11 0.68 12.37
N GLU A 68 7.93 1.27 12.40
CA GLU A 68 7.61 2.52 13.08
C GLU A 68 7.81 2.40 14.60
N GLU A 69 7.35 1.30 15.19
CA GLU A 69 7.53 1.01 16.63
C GLU A 69 9.00 0.77 16.96
N VAL A 70 9.71 -0.01 16.14
CA VAL A 70 11.16 -0.24 16.29
C VAL A 70 11.94 1.07 16.24
N VAL A 71 11.64 1.95 15.26
CA VAL A 71 12.31 3.24 15.12
C VAL A 71 12.04 4.13 16.32
N SER A 72 10.78 4.25 16.75
CA SER A 72 10.38 5.09 17.89
C SER A 72 11.03 4.59 19.17
N ARG A 73 11.04 3.26 19.39
CA ARG A 73 11.70 2.63 20.52
C ARG A 73 13.20 2.91 20.53
N ASN A 74 13.89 2.67 19.42
CA ASN A 74 15.33 2.87 19.32
C ASN A 74 15.72 4.33 19.58
N TYR A 75 14.92 5.28 19.12
CA TYR A 75 15.15 6.68 19.41
C TYR A 75 14.95 7.02 20.89
N LEU A 76 13.86 6.55 21.50
CA LEU A 76 13.56 6.84 22.92
C LEU A 76 14.55 6.16 23.88
N VAL A 77 14.91 4.91 23.60
CA VAL A 77 15.78 4.13 24.50
C VAL A 77 17.27 4.37 24.22
N GLY A 78 17.65 4.50 22.92
CA GLY A 78 19.05 4.67 22.51
C GLY A 78 19.50 6.11 22.49
N ASP A 79 18.83 7.00 21.74
CA ASP A 79 19.23 8.42 21.58
C ASP A 79 18.86 9.29 22.78
N LYS A 80 17.94 8.85 23.64
CA LYS A 80 17.51 9.48 24.90
C LYS A 80 17.25 10.98 24.76
N PRO A 81 16.08 11.40 24.25
CA PRO A 81 15.71 12.80 24.19
C PRO A 81 15.56 13.39 25.60
N ASP A 82 15.67 14.71 25.74
CA ASP A 82 15.58 15.39 27.03
C ASP A 82 14.17 15.37 27.63
N VAL A 83 13.14 15.31 26.76
CA VAL A 83 11.73 15.24 27.18
C VAL A 83 10.87 14.61 26.07
N ILE A 84 9.81 13.93 26.48
CA ILE A 84 8.76 13.43 25.60
C ILE A 84 7.55 14.37 25.69
N LEU A 85 7.11 14.92 24.55
CA LEU A 85 5.80 15.54 24.42
C LEU A 85 4.84 14.49 23.83
N ASN A 86 4.08 13.86 24.71
CA ASN A 86 3.12 12.82 24.32
C ASN A 86 1.77 13.44 23.98
N ILE A 87 1.38 13.34 22.71
CA ILE A 87 0.04 13.81 22.25
C ILE A 87 -0.95 12.66 22.27
N ILE A 88 -2.07 12.87 22.95
CA ILE A 88 -3.15 11.91 23.10
C ILE A 88 -4.48 12.47 22.61
N ASP A 89 -5.32 11.61 22.06
CA ASP A 89 -6.67 11.97 21.62
C ASP A 89 -7.63 11.97 22.82
N GLY A 90 -8.18 13.11 23.16
CA GLY A 90 -9.14 13.28 24.27
C GLY A 90 -10.45 12.53 24.06
N THR A 91 -10.83 12.19 22.83
CA THR A 91 -12.03 11.42 22.52
C THR A 91 -11.85 9.92 22.76
N ASN A 92 -10.57 9.44 22.78
CA ASN A 92 -10.18 8.03 22.93
C ASN A 92 -9.10 7.84 24.00
N LEU A 93 -9.30 8.40 25.19
CA LEU A 93 -8.30 8.44 26.25
C LEU A 93 -7.79 7.06 26.66
N GLU A 94 -8.67 6.08 26.87
CA GLU A 94 -8.33 4.75 27.36
C GLU A 94 -7.24 4.10 26.53
N ARG A 95 -7.41 4.13 25.22
CA ARG A 95 -6.47 3.53 24.29
C ARG A 95 -5.15 4.33 24.15
N ASN A 96 -5.24 5.66 24.15
CA ASN A 96 -4.05 6.50 24.04
C ASN A 96 -3.18 6.43 25.29
N LEU A 97 -3.79 6.20 26.45
CA LEU A 97 -3.06 6.00 27.71
C LEU A 97 -2.25 4.71 27.75
N TYR A 98 -2.57 3.72 26.90
CA TYR A 98 -1.75 2.49 26.82
C TYR A 98 -0.29 2.80 26.42
N LEU A 99 -0.09 3.56 25.36
CA LEU A 99 1.24 4.04 24.98
C LEU A 99 1.85 4.93 26.09
N THR A 100 1.02 5.77 26.71
CA THR A 100 1.46 6.67 27.79
C THR A 100 2.07 5.90 28.97
N THR A 101 1.47 4.75 29.36
CA THR A 101 2.03 3.91 30.42
C THR A 101 3.41 3.35 30.07
N GLN A 102 3.61 2.95 28.82
CA GLN A 102 4.91 2.47 28.34
C GLN A 102 5.96 3.58 28.27
N LEU A 103 5.57 4.79 27.80
CA LEU A 103 6.45 5.95 27.78
C LEU A 103 6.89 6.36 29.18
N ALA A 104 6.01 6.25 30.18
CA ALA A 104 6.34 6.56 31.58
C ALA A 104 7.43 5.63 32.16
N GLU A 105 7.56 4.42 31.64
CA GLU A 105 8.57 3.44 32.08
C GLU A 105 9.95 3.67 31.44
N THR A 106 10.05 4.49 30.39
CA THR A 106 11.33 4.76 29.69
C THR A 106 12.32 5.58 30.50
N GLY A 107 11.91 6.15 31.64
CA GLY A 107 12.77 6.98 32.49
C GLY A 107 13.11 8.35 31.87
N ILE A 108 12.27 8.86 30.97
CA ILE A 108 12.41 10.16 30.32
C ILE A 108 11.34 11.11 30.86
N PRO A 109 11.65 12.38 31.17
CA PRO A 109 10.66 13.40 31.52
C PRO A 109 9.56 13.48 30.45
N MET A 110 8.29 13.65 30.87
CA MET A 110 7.15 13.62 29.95
C MET A 110 6.14 14.74 30.26
N VAL A 111 5.63 15.34 29.20
CA VAL A 111 4.43 16.20 29.22
C VAL A 111 3.38 15.59 28.31
N ILE A 112 2.13 15.61 28.76
CA ILE A 112 1.01 15.10 27.97
C ILE A 112 0.21 16.26 27.39
N ALA A 113 -0.03 16.26 26.08
CA ALA A 113 -0.91 17.18 25.39
C ALA A 113 -2.20 16.46 24.99
N ILE A 114 -3.32 16.73 25.69
CA ILE A 114 -4.63 16.18 25.32
C ILE A 114 -5.20 17.01 24.18
N ASN A 115 -5.23 16.41 22.99
CA ASN A 115 -5.74 17.04 21.78
C ASN A 115 -7.24 16.78 21.60
N MET A 116 -7.85 17.48 20.64
CA MET A 116 -9.28 17.38 20.32
C MET A 116 -10.21 17.80 21.48
N MET A 117 -9.73 18.62 22.42
CA MET A 117 -10.52 19.10 23.55
C MET A 117 -11.75 19.92 23.12
N ASP A 118 -11.73 20.49 21.92
CA ASP A 118 -12.90 21.15 21.34
C ASP A 118 -14.01 20.14 20.98
N LEU A 119 -13.67 18.92 20.57
CA LEU A 119 -14.63 17.84 20.33
C LEU A 119 -15.17 17.27 21.65
N VAL A 120 -14.30 17.02 22.62
CA VAL A 120 -14.68 16.55 23.97
C VAL A 120 -15.70 17.48 24.60
N LYS A 121 -15.43 18.80 24.57
CA LYS A 121 -16.34 19.84 25.08
C LYS A 121 -17.65 19.94 24.30
N LYS A 122 -17.60 19.73 22.98
CA LYS A 122 -18.79 19.73 22.11
C LYS A 122 -19.72 18.54 22.42
N ASP A 123 -19.15 17.38 22.71
CA ASP A 123 -19.90 16.17 23.05
C ASP A 123 -20.44 16.22 24.50
N GLY A 124 -19.99 17.22 25.26
CA GLY A 124 -20.38 17.45 26.65
C GLY A 124 -19.68 16.55 27.64
N ASP A 125 -18.64 15.85 27.23
CA ASP A 125 -17.78 15.05 28.09
C ASP A 125 -16.85 15.94 28.92
N ASP A 126 -16.47 15.48 30.09
CA ASP A 126 -15.57 16.20 31.00
C ASP A 126 -14.38 15.32 31.40
N ILE A 127 -13.19 15.91 31.28
CA ILE A 127 -11.92 15.29 31.67
C ILE A 127 -11.32 16.13 32.79
N LYS A 128 -11.22 15.56 34.00
CA LYS A 128 -10.58 16.21 35.14
C LYS A 128 -9.06 16.18 35.00
N VAL A 129 -8.53 17.06 34.14
CA VAL A 129 -7.12 17.10 33.75
C VAL A 129 -6.17 17.22 34.95
N GLN A 130 -6.55 17.98 35.99
CA GLN A 130 -5.71 18.14 37.16
C GLN A 130 -5.61 16.85 38.01
N GLU A 131 -6.69 16.06 38.13
CA GLU A 131 -6.67 14.78 38.81
C GLU A 131 -5.83 13.76 38.04
N LEU A 132 -5.99 13.73 36.69
CA LEU A 132 -5.20 12.89 35.81
C LEU A 132 -3.72 13.21 35.92
N SER A 133 -3.35 14.50 35.92
CA SER A 133 -1.98 14.99 36.05
C SER A 133 -1.34 14.55 37.37
N LYS A 134 -2.10 14.60 38.48
CA LYS A 134 -1.62 14.13 39.78
C LYS A 134 -1.36 12.63 39.80
N LYS A 135 -2.25 11.84 39.22
CA LYS A 135 -2.13 10.38 39.17
C LYS A 135 -0.96 9.93 38.30
N LEU A 136 -0.74 10.56 37.13
CA LEU A 136 0.37 10.26 36.20
C LEU A 136 1.69 10.93 36.60
N GLY A 137 1.69 11.86 37.57
CA GLY A 137 2.90 12.52 38.07
C GLY A 137 3.58 13.46 37.05
N CYS A 138 2.93 13.78 35.95
CA CYS A 138 3.43 14.66 34.89
C CYS A 138 2.44 15.76 34.53
N LYS A 139 2.93 16.83 33.93
CA LYS A 139 2.08 17.95 33.50
C LYS A 139 1.22 17.55 32.31
N ILE A 140 -0.05 17.96 32.35
CA ILE A 140 -1.00 17.75 31.25
C ILE A 140 -1.50 19.10 30.78
N VAL A 141 -1.54 19.30 29.45
CA VAL A 141 -2.03 20.54 28.80
C VAL A 141 -3.16 20.19 27.84
N GLU A 142 -4.27 20.94 27.92
CA GLU A 142 -5.38 20.82 26.97
C GLU A 142 -5.04 21.57 25.68
N ILE A 143 -5.15 20.88 24.53
CA ILE A 143 -4.88 21.49 23.23
C ILE A 143 -6.00 21.22 22.22
N SER A 144 -6.08 22.09 21.20
CA SER A 144 -6.72 21.79 19.93
C SER A 144 -5.75 22.18 18.82
N ALA A 145 -5.05 21.19 18.28
CA ALA A 145 -4.03 21.39 17.25
C ALA A 145 -4.64 22.04 15.99
N LEU A 146 -5.86 21.65 15.62
CA LEU A 146 -6.57 22.22 14.47
C LEU A 146 -6.92 23.68 14.66
N LYS A 147 -7.30 24.10 15.89
CA LYS A 147 -7.66 25.50 16.23
C LYS A 147 -6.47 26.32 16.74
N ASN A 148 -5.28 25.71 16.78
CA ASN A 148 -4.05 26.34 17.25
C ASN A 148 -4.15 26.86 18.70
N GLN A 149 -4.87 26.12 19.59
CA GLN A 149 -5.08 26.47 21.00
C GLN A 149 -4.21 25.59 21.90
N GLY A 150 -3.63 26.17 22.97
CA GLY A 150 -2.82 25.47 23.96
C GLY A 150 -1.42 25.01 23.49
N ILE A 151 -1.08 25.19 22.21
CA ILE A 151 0.16 24.65 21.60
C ILE A 151 1.41 25.28 22.20
N LYS A 152 1.42 26.61 22.40
CA LYS A 152 2.57 27.31 23.01
C LYS A 152 2.78 26.87 24.45
N GLU A 153 1.71 26.75 25.22
CA GLU A 153 1.77 26.28 26.62
C GLU A 153 2.36 24.85 26.69
N ALA A 154 1.94 23.95 25.79
CA ALA A 154 2.47 22.59 25.74
C ALA A 154 3.98 22.57 25.44
N ALA A 155 4.47 23.43 24.55
CA ALA A 155 5.89 23.57 24.25
C ALA A 155 6.69 24.14 25.42
N GLU A 156 6.20 25.18 26.07
CA GLU A 156 6.84 25.81 27.23
C GLU A 156 6.93 24.84 28.43
N GLU A 157 5.85 24.09 28.69
CA GLU A 157 5.86 23.07 29.75
C GLU A 157 6.79 21.89 29.40
N ALA A 158 6.95 21.54 28.13
CA ALA A 158 7.93 20.54 27.70
C ALA A 158 9.36 21.02 27.95
N ILE A 159 9.70 22.26 27.60
CA ILE A 159 11.02 22.87 27.90
C ILE A 159 11.28 22.89 29.39
N LYS A 160 10.28 23.25 30.20
CA LYS A 160 10.38 23.26 31.65
C LYS A 160 10.60 21.85 32.20
N ALA A 161 9.87 20.85 31.75
CA ALA A 161 10.04 19.46 32.16
C ALA A 161 11.43 18.91 31.80
N ALA A 162 11.99 19.29 30.65
CA ALA A 162 13.37 18.95 30.26
C ALA A 162 14.41 19.49 31.23
N ASN A 163 14.21 20.72 31.73
CA ASN A 163 15.11 21.37 32.69
C ASN A 163 14.96 20.80 34.11
N GLU A 164 13.70 20.52 34.54
CA GLU A 164 13.39 19.99 35.86
C GLU A 164 13.77 18.51 36.01
N LYS A 165 13.86 17.76 34.91
CA LYS A 165 14.16 16.32 34.85
C LYS A 165 13.26 15.47 35.76
N LYS A 166 12.03 15.93 36.01
CA LYS A 166 11.05 15.19 36.79
C LYS A 166 10.47 14.06 35.98
N LEU A 167 10.60 12.83 36.47
CA LEU A 167 10.07 11.64 35.84
C LEU A 167 8.56 11.50 36.10
N PRO A 168 7.81 10.95 35.12
CA PRO A 168 6.42 10.56 35.34
C PRO A 168 6.31 9.40 36.32
N THR A 169 5.12 9.19 36.89
CA THR A 169 4.85 8.03 37.76
C THR A 169 4.63 6.81 36.87
N SER A 170 5.49 5.81 37.00
CA SER A 170 5.27 4.49 36.39
C SER A 170 4.14 3.76 37.11
N MET A 171 3.40 2.93 36.37
CA MET A 171 2.38 2.08 36.98
C MET A 171 3.01 1.04 37.91
N THR A 172 2.19 0.60 38.87
CA THR A 172 2.52 -0.54 39.75
C THR A 172 1.68 -1.72 39.28
N TYR A 173 2.33 -2.83 39.03
CA TYR A 173 1.71 -4.09 38.66
C TYR A 173 1.19 -4.87 39.88
N THR A 174 0.54 -5.99 39.67
CA THR A 174 0.16 -6.91 40.74
C THR A 174 1.40 -7.38 41.51
N LYS A 175 1.20 -7.86 42.72
CA LYS A 175 2.30 -8.24 43.61
C LYS A 175 3.22 -9.30 43.00
N ASP A 176 2.64 -10.31 42.34
CA ASP A 176 3.40 -11.41 41.74
C ASP A 176 4.24 -10.93 40.56
N VAL A 177 3.72 -10.03 39.72
CA VAL A 177 4.43 -9.42 38.62
C VAL A 177 5.52 -8.47 39.13
N GLU A 178 5.25 -7.65 40.17
CA GLU A 178 6.26 -6.74 40.77
C GLU A 178 7.44 -7.52 41.39
N GLU A 179 7.18 -8.63 42.09
CA GLU A 179 8.23 -9.50 42.59
C GLU A 179 9.07 -10.11 41.47
N ALA A 180 8.42 -10.52 40.39
CA ALA A 180 9.08 -11.02 39.19
C ALA A 180 9.98 -9.95 38.55
N LEU A 181 9.44 -8.75 38.30
CA LEU A 181 10.19 -7.63 37.71
C LEU A 181 11.41 -7.22 38.57
N THR A 182 11.25 -7.15 39.88
CA THR A 182 12.35 -6.85 40.82
C THR A 182 13.45 -7.92 40.76
N THR A 183 13.06 -9.19 40.63
CA THR A 183 14.00 -10.31 40.49
C THR A 183 14.76 -10.20 39.16
N ILE A 184 14.05 -9.84 38.06
CA ILE A 184 14.63 -9.63 36.71
C ILE A 184 15.59 -8.45 36.73
N GLU A 185 15.22 -7.30 37.34
CA GLU A 185 16.11 -6.13 37.47
C GLU A 185 17.44 -6.52 38.14
N THR A 186 17.37 -7.34 39.19
CA THR A 186 18.55 -7.79 39.94
C THR A 186 19.37 -8.81 39.15
N ALA A 187 18.71 -9.83 38.56
CA ALA A 187 19.38 -10.90 37.82
C ALA A 187 20.07 -10.38 36.54
N ALA A 188 19.48 -9.40 35.87
CA ALA A 188 20.02 -8.79 34.68
C ALA A 188 20.99 -7.61 35.00
N ASN A 189 21.20 -7.29 36.28
CA ASN A 189 22.05 -6.19 36.76
C ASN A 189 21.70 -4.82 36.11
N LEU A 190 20.41 -4.52 36.03
CA LEU A 190 19.90 -3.28 35.43
C LEU A 190 20.02 -2.13 36.43
N THR A 191 20.85 -1.15 36.12
CA THR A 191 21.14 -0.01 37.01
C THR A 191 20.77 1.36 36.47
N ASP A 192 20.43 1.44 35.17
CA ASP A 192 20.08 2.68 34.47
C ASP A 192 18.66 3.18 34.81
N ALA A 193 18.37 4.43 34.49
CA ALA A 193 17.01 5.03 34.61
C ALA A 193 15.92 4.24 33.85
N GLN A 194 16.34 3.48 32.86
CA GLN A 194 15.47 2.63 32.02
C GLN A 194 15.30 1.19 32.55
N LYS A 195 15.83 0.86 33.72
CA LYS A 195 15.81 -0.50 34.29
C LYS A 195 14.41 -1.11 34.32
N ARG A 196 13.39 -0.29 34.63
CA ARG A 196 11.99 -0.70 34.68
C ARG A 196 11.50 -1.16 33.31
N TRP A 197 11.77 -0.38 32.27
CA TRP A 197 11.40 -0.70 30.91
C TRP A 197 12.05 -2.00 30.44
N TYR A 198 13.36 -2.15 30.67
CA TYR A 198 14.06 -3.39 30.33
C TYR A 198 13.53 -4.61 31.10
N ALA A 199 13.20 -4.47 32.38
CA ALA A 199 12.66 -5.56 33.16
C ALA A 199 11.30 -6.04 32.64
N VAL A 200 10.40 -5.10 32.31
CA VAL A 200 9.10 -5.42 31.69
C VAL A 200 9.30 -6.11 30.34
N LYS A 201 10.19 -5.63 29.49
CA LYS A 201 10.45 -6.24 28.19
C LYS A 201 11.11 -7.62 28.27
N LEU A 202 11.96 -7.85 29.24
CA LEU A 202 12.53 -9.17 29.52
C LEU A 202 11.47 -10.12 30.06
N PHE A 203 10.52 -9.65 30.87
CA PHE A 203 9.38 -10.44 31.35
C PHE A 203 8.44 -10.82 30.18
N GLU A 204 8.16 -9.88 29.27
CA GLU A 204 7.39 -10.11 28.03
C GLU A 204 8.13 -11.01 27.02
N LYS A 205 9.35 -11.44 27.29
CA LYS A 205 10.20 -12.25 26.37
C LYS A 205 10.46 -11.57 25.03
N ASP A 206 10.58 -10.22 25.01
CA ASP A 206 10.85 -9.44 23.79
C ASP A 206 12.18 -9.87 23.14
N GLU A 207 12.09 -10.46 21.94
CA GLU A 207 13.24 -11.02 21.22
C GLU A 207 14.34 -9.98 20.97
N LYS A 208 13.97 -8.73 20.64
CA LYS A 208 14.93 -7.67 20.35
C LYS A 208 15.70 -7.23 21.59
N VAL A 209 15.02 -7.15 22.73
CA VAL A 209 15.67 -6.82 24.02
C VAL A 209 16.56 -7.96 24.48
N LEU A 210 16.16 -9.21 24.24
CA LEU A 210 16.97 -10.39 24.53
C LEU A 210 18.25 -10.45 23.66
N GLU A 211 18.23 -9.89 22.45
CA GLU A 211 19.42 -9.73 21.60
C GLU A 211 20.33 -8.57 22.04
N GLU A 212 19.76 -7.47 22.54
CA GLU A 212 20.48 -6.24 22.93
C GLU A 212 21.17 -6.36 24.30
N VAL A 213 20.48 -7.01 25.26
CA VAL A 213 20.98 -7.14 26.63
C VAL A 213 21.88 -8.37 26.78
N THR A 214 23.13 -8.14 27.18
CA THR A 214 24.08 -9.24 27.46
C THR A 214 23.75 -9.92 28.79
N LEU A 215 23.02 -11.02 28.74
CA LEU A 215 22.60 -11.79 29.90
C LEU A 215 23.52 -13.00 30.13
N SER A 216 23.91 -13.24 31.42
CA SER A 216 24.58 -14.47 31.79
C SER A 216 23.64 -15.68 31.66
N ALA A 217 24.20 -16.89 31.56
CA ALA A 217 23.41 -18.11 31.51
C ALA A 217 22.54 -18.35 32.76
N GLU A 218 23.05 -17.88 33.93
CA GLU A 218 22.29 -17.92 35.19
C GLU A 218 21.13 -16.93 35.19
N ALA A 219 21.38 -15.69 34.70
CA ALA A 219 20.36 -14.67 34.60
C ALA A 219 19.21 -15.13 33.67
N LYS A 220 19.53 -15.71 32.51
CA LYS A 220 18.52 -16.25 31.58
C LYS A 220 17.63 -17.30 32.24
N LYS A 221 18.24 -18.26 32.96
CA LYS A 221 17.47 -19.29 33.69
C LYS A 221 16.59 -18.70 34.79
N THR A 222 17.08 -17.71 35.51
CA THR A 222 16.32 -17.04 36.58
C THR A 222 15.13 -16.28 36.00
N ILE A 223 15.34 -15.50 34.90
CA ILE A 223 14.27 -14.77 34.22
C ILE A 223 13.20 -15.73 33.71
N GLU A 224 13.61 -16.79 33.00
CA GLU A 224 12.70 -17.80 32.47
C GLU A 224 11.92 -18.50 33.57
N SER A 225 12.57 -18.89 34.67
CA SER A 225 11.92 -19.55 35.81
C SER A 225 10.88 -18.66 36.48
N VAL A 226 11.19 -17.36 36.68
CA VAL A 226 10.29 -16.42 37.34
C VAL A 226 9.11 -16.08 36.42
N THR A 227 9.36 -15.86 35.15
CA THR A 227 8.30 -15.58 34.17
C THR A 227 7.35 -16.77 34.02
N ASN A 228 7.88 -17.99 33.84
CA ASN A 228 7.06 -19.20 33.74
C ASN A 228 6.23 -19.48 35.00
N LYS A 229 6.75 -19.10 36.18
CA LYS A 229 5.99 -19.21 37.43
C LYS A 229 4.75 -18.30 37.42
N VAL A 230 4.88 -17.05 36.97
CA VAL A 230 3.76 -16.10 36.87
C VAL A 230 2.78 -16.56 35.78
N GLU A 231 3.26 -16.95 34.59
CA GLU A 231 2.42 -17.50 33.51
C GLU A 231 1.60 -18.71 33.98
N THR A 232 2.19 -19.59 34.78
CA THR A 232 1.48 -20.75 35.33
C THR A 232 0.41 -20.35 36.37
N ASN A 233 0.69 -19.31 37.16
CA ASN A 233 -0.25 -18.84 38.19
C ASN A 233 -1.44 -18.10 37.58
N GLU A 234 -1.21 -17.29 36.53
CA GLU A 234 -2.26 -16.48 35.87
C GLU A 234 -2.93 -17.20 34.71
N ASP A 235 -2.45 -18.41 34.32
CA ASP A 235 -2.94 -19.22 33.18
C ASP A 235 -2.98 -18.44 31.86
N ASP A 236 -1.99 -17.55 31.67
CA ASP A 236 -1.86 -16.70 30.48
C ASP A 236 -0.38 -16.46 30.14
N ASP A 237 -0.08 -16.00 28.91
CA ASP A 237 1.29 -15.66 28.53
C ASP A 237 1.73 -14.30 29.12
N SER A 238 3.05 -14.11 29.25
CA SER A 238 3.63 -12.94 29.91
C SER A 238 3.27 -11.63 29.22
N GLU A 239 3.10 -11.60 27.90
CA GLU A 239 2.70 -10.42 27.15
C GLU A 239 1.23 -10.07 27.41
N ALA A 240 0.35 -11.08 27.42
CA ALA A 240 -1.07 -10.89 27.74
C ALA A 240 -1.28 -10.42 29.19
N ILE A 241 -0.53 -10.97 30.15
CA ILE A 241 -0.57 -10.56 31.56
C ILE A 241 -0.25 -9.05 31.70
N ILE A 242 0.88 -8.61 31.14
CA ILE A 242 1.27 -7.18 31.18
C ILE A 242 0.24 -6.30 30.48
N THR A 243 -0.30 -6.74 29.35
CA THR A 243 -1.31 -6.01 28.59
C THR A 243 -2.61 -5.85 29.38
N ASN A 244 -3.09 -6.93 30.00
CA ASN A 244 -4.31 -6.93 30.81
C ASN A 244 -4.15 -6.01 32.04
N GLU A 245 -3.04 -6.11 32.76
CA GLU A 245 -2.77 -5.24 33.91
C GLU A 245 -2.68 -3.74 33.53
N ARG A 246 -2.10 -3.41 32.37
CA ARG A 246 -2.10 -2.03 31.85
C ARG A 246 -3.53 -1.52 31.62
N TYR A 247 -4.39 -2.31 31.01
CA TYR A 247 -5.79 -1.91 30.78
C TYR A 247 -6.57 -1.79 32.09
N GLU A 248 -6.36 -2.66 33.05
CA GLU A 248 -6.99 -2.55 34.37
C GLU A 248 -6.52 -1.29 35.13
N TYR A 249 -5.22 -1.00 35.07
CA TYR A 249 -4.67 0.24 35.62
C TYR A 249 -5.30 1.48 34.96
N ILE A 250 -5.38 1.51 33.62
CA ILE A 250 -5.99 2.60 32.87
C ILE A 250 -7.47 2.76 33.22
N ALA A 251 -8.24 1.69 33.30
CA ALA A 251 -9.63 1.72 33.71
C ALA A 251 -9.80 2.31 35.11
N THR A 252 -8.93 1.91 36.04
CA THR A 252 -8.91 2.45 37.42
C THR A 252 -8.50 3.93 37.45
N LEU A 253 -7.53 4.31 36.61
CA LEU A 253 -7.06 5.69 36.48
C LEU A 253 -8.16 6.62 35.96
N LEU A 254 -8.92 6.18 34.94
CA LEU A 254 -9.98 6.93 34.31
C LEU A 254 -11.28 6.97 35.13
N LYS A 255 -11.44 6.03 36.07
CA LYS A 255 -12.61 6.03 36.96
C LYS A 255 -12.71 7.35 37.71
N ASN A 256 -13.84 8.06 37.57
CA ASN A 256 -14.11 9.37 38.12
C ASN A 256 -13.28 10.56 37.52
N VAL A 257 -12.33 10.31 36.65
CA VAL A 257 -11.54 11.33 35.95
C VAL A 257 -12.18 11.68 34.60
N TYR A 258 -12.68 10.67 33.89
CA TYR A 258 -13.36 10.86 32.62
C TYR A 258 -14.86 10.61 32.78
N VAL A 259 -15.66 11.67 32.64
CA VAL A 259 -17.11 11.61 32.79
C VAL A 259 -17.75 11.76 31.41
N LYS A 260 -18.22 10.65 30.85
CA LYS A 260 -19.00 10.64 29.60
C LYS A 260 -20.45 11.01 29.89
N LYS A 261 -20.90 12.17 29.38
CA LYS A 261 -22.29 12.62 29.54
C LYS A 261 -23.31 11.75 28.79
N ASN A 262 -22.87 11.15 27.69
CA ASN A 262 -23.66 10.27 26.85
C ASN A 262 -23.28 8.80 26.99
N ALA A 263 -22.76 8.36 28.14
CA ALA A 263 -22.47 6.97 28.39
C ALA A 263 -23.72 6.10 28.12
N GLY A 264 -23.63 5.20 27.14
CA GLY A 264 -24.74 4.33 26.73
C GLY A 264 -25.56 4.80 25.52
N LYS A 265 -25.33 6.00 24.96
CA LYS A 265 -25.92 6.38 23.67
C LYS A 265 -24.94 6.07 22.55
N MET A 266 -25.39 5.27 21.59
CA MET A 266 -24.60 4.98 20.38
C MET A 266 -24.37 6.27 19.59
N SER A 267 -23.12 6.53 19.23
CA SER A 267 -22.77 7.63 18.32
C SER A 267 -23.39 7.42 16.94
N VAL A 268 -23.46 8.47 16.15
CA VAL A 268 -23.90 8.34 14.74
C VAL A 268 -22.97 7.39 13.98
N SER A 269 -21.66 7.45 14.25
CA SER A 269 -20.67 6.54 13.68
C SER A 269 -20.97 5.07 14.02
N ASP A 270 -21.28 4.77 15.29
CA ASP A 270 -21.59 3.40 15.72
C ASP A 270 -22.86 2.85 15.04
N LYS A 271 -23.86 3.70 14.83
CA LYS A 271 -25.08 3.30 14.10
C LYS A 271 -24.81 3.00 12.62
N ILE A 272 -23.97 3.80 11.98
CA ILE A 272 -23.54 3.55 10.60
C ILE A 272 -22.73 2.26 10.55
N ASP A 273 -21.80 2.07 11.50
CA ASP A 273 -20.95 0.90 11.58
C ASP A 273 -21.74 -0.39 11.76
N GLN A 274 -22.83 -0.40 12.54
CA GLN A 274 -23.70 -1.58 12.65
C GLN A 274 -24.24 -2.07 11.28
N ILE A 275 -24.44 -1.17 10.32
CA ILE A 275 -24.92 -1.52 8.98
C ILE A 275 -23.74 -1.84 8.09
N VAL A 276 -22.73 -0.96 8.04
CA VAL A 276 -21.60 -1.01 7.10
C VAL A 276 -20.65 -2.15 7.43
N THR A 277 -20.43 -2.48 8.73
CA THR A 277 -19.56 -3.58 9.14
C THR A 277 -20.31 -4.89 9.40
N ASN A 278 -21.59 -4.94 9.08
CA ASN A 278 -22.39 -6.15 9.23
C ASN A 278 -21.85 -7.27 8.35
N ARG A 279 -21.68 -8.47 8.92
CA ARG A 279 -21.09 -9.65 8.25
C ARG A 279 -21.68 -9.97 6.87
N TRP A 280 -22.97 -9.73 6.67
CA TRP A 280 -23.69 -10.04 5.43
C TRP A 280 -23.86 -8.84 4.51
N LEU A 281 -24.03 -7.63 5.06
CA LEU A 281 -24.31 -6.41 4.31
C LEU A 281 -23.03 -5.71 3.85
N ALA A 282 -21.91 -5.89 4.53
CA ALA A 282 -20.68 -5.17 4.26
C ALA A 282 -20.15 -5.34 2.84
N LEU A 283 -20.08 -6.59 2.34
CA LEU A 283 -19.62 -6.86 0.97
C LEU A 283 -20.58 -6.34 -0.11
N PRO A 284 -21.90 -6.54 -0.03
CA PRO A 284 -22.86 -5.94 -0.97
C PRO A 284 -22.82 -4.39 -0.97
N ILE A 285 -22.73 -3.75 0.21
CA ILE A 285 -22.63 -2.29 0.30
C ILE A 285 -21.35 -1.81 -0.37
N PHE A 286 -20.23 -2.46 -0.06
CA PHE A 286 -18.94 -2.15 -0.67
C PHE A 286 -18.99 -2.31 -2.20
N ALA A 287 -19.55 -3.43 -2.69
CA ALA A 287 -19.70 -3.67 -4.12
C ALA A 287 -20.57 -2.59 -4.80
N ALA A 288 -21.66 -2.17 -4.16
CA ALA A 288 -22.52 -1.09 -4.66
C ALA A 288 -21.80 0.27 -4.71
N VAL A 289 -21.04 0.61 -3.68
CA VAL A 289 -20.23 1.85 -3.64
C VAL A 289 -19.17 1.84 -4.76
N MET A 290 -18.44 0.73 -4.89
CA MET A 290 -17.43 0.61 -5.95
C MET A 290 -18.04 0.62 -7.34
N PHE A 291 -19.16 -0.09 -7.54
CA PHE A 291 -19.90 -0.06 -8.81
C PHE A 291 -20.31 1.37 -9.19
N PHE A 292 -20.85 2.14 -8.21
CA PHE A 292 -21.23 3.53 -8.44
C PHE A 292 -20.02 4.39 -8.86
N ILE A 293 -18.87 4.25 -8.17
CA ILE A 293 -17.65 4.99 -8.50
C ILE A 293 -17.18 4.68 -9.93
N TYR A 294 -17.08 3.39 -10.26
CA TYR A 294 -16.63 2.99 -11.59
C TYR A 294 -17.65 3.35 -12.68
N TRP A 295 -18.94 3.27 -12.39
CA TRP A 295 -19.96 3.69 -13.33
C TRP A 295 -19.86 5.17 -13.66
N VAL A 296 -19.63 6.03 -12.65
CA VAL A 296 -19.42 7.48 -12.88
C VAL A 296 -18.09 7.74 -13.59
N ALA A 297 -17.01 7.06 -13.19
CA ALA A 297 -15.67 7.34 -13.68
C ALA A 297 -15.40 6.72 -15.08
N VAL A 298 -15.97 5.55 -15.36
CA VAL A 298 -15.63 4.78 -16.57
C VAL A 298 -16.78 4.74 -17.59
N ALA A 299 -18.05 4.72 -17.13
CA ALA A 299 -19.18 4.54 -18.03
C ALA A 299 -19.96 5.84 -18.35
N THR A 300 -19.69 6.94 -17.63
CA THR A 300 -20.45 8.19 -17.84
C THR A 300 -19.52 9.42 -17.92
N LEU A 301 -19.38 10.18 -16.82
CA LEU A 301 -18.67 11.45 -16.82
C LEU A 301 -17.19 11.30 -17.23
N GLY A 302 -16.53 10.25 -16.78
CA GLY A 302 -15.11 10.05 -17.09
C GLY A 302 -14.89 9.79 -18.57
N THR A 303 -15.70 8.94 -19.21
CA THR A 303 -15.63 8.65 -20.65
C THR A 303 -15.87 9.91 -21.47
N VAL A 304 -16.95 10.64 -21.21
CA VAL A 304 -17.28 11.89 -21.95
C VAL A 304 -16.12 12.88 -21.93
N VAL A 305 -15.45 13.06 -20.77
CA VAL A 305 -14.33 14.02 -20.67
C VAL A 305 -13.07 13.44 -21.34
N THR A 306 -12.85 12.13 -21.23
CA THR A 306 -11.71 11.45 -21.87
C THR A 306 -11.82 11.48 -23.39
N ASP A 307 -13.00 11.16 -23.95
CA ASP A 307 -13.27 11.19 -25.38
C ASP A 307 -13.10 12.63 -25.90
N TRP A 308 -13.68 13.62 -25.22
CA TRP A 308 -13.46 15.02 -25.57
C TRP A 308 -11.97 15.39 -25.57
N THR A 309 -11.21 14.88 -24.60
CA THR A 309 -9.78 15.18 -24.52
C THR A 309 -8.99 14.52 -25.64
N ASN A 310 -9.30 13.25 -25.95
CA ASN A 310 -8.59 12.51 -26.99
C ASN A 310 -9.01 12.99 -28.38
N ASP A 311 -10.31 13.06 -28.67
CA ASP A 311 -10.81 13.31 -30.02
C ASP A 311 -10.74 14.78 -30.36
N VAL A 312 -11.29 15.66 -29.48
CA VAL A 312 -11.37 17.09 -29.79
C VAL A 312 -10.06 17.80 -29.49
N LEU A 313 -9.51 17.65 -28.27
CA LEU A 313 -8.31 18.40 -27.87
C LEU A 313 -7.06 17.90 -28.60
N PHE A 314 -6.81 16.59 -28.60
CA PHE A 314 -5.63 16.02 -29.26
C PHE A 314 -5.90 15.77 -30.76
N GLY A 315 -6.99 15.10 -31.12
CA GLY A 315 -7.27 14.66 -32.49
C GLY A 315 -7.63 15.81 -33.44
N GLU A 316 -8.51 16.74 -33.04
CA GLU A 316 -8.96 17.82 -33.91
C GLU A 316 -8.12 19.11 -33.79
N TRP A 317 -7.63 19.45 -32.57
CA TRP A 317 -6.97 20.73 -32.36
C TRP A 317 -5.46 20.63 -32.39
N ILE A 318 -4.85 19.78 -31.56
CA ILE A 318 -3.39 19.76 -31.38
C ILE A 318 -2.69 19.11 -32.58
N GLN A 319 -3.07 17.87 -32.94
CA GLN A 319 -2.39 17.12 -34.00
C GLN A 319 -2.46 17.84 -35.37
N PRO A 320 -3.63 18.26 -35.88
CA PRO A 320 -3.72 18.89 -37.19
C PRO A 320 -3.03 20.27 -37.21
N THR A 321 -3.08 21.02 -36.09
CA THR A 321 -2.44 22.32 -35.98
C THR A 321 -0.93 22.16 -36.06
N VAL A 322 -0.35 21.23 -35.34
CA VAL A 322 1.08 20.98 -35.32
C VAL A 322 1.54 20.40 -36.66
N GLN A 323 0.78 19.49 -37.24
CA GLN A 323 1.03 18.96 -38.57
C GLN A 323 1.12 20.08 -39.61
N THR A 324 0.11 20.93 -39.70
CA THR A 324 0.05 22.05 -40.62
C THR A 324 1.23 23.04 -40.40
N LEU A 325 1.59 23.30 -39.15
CA LEU A 325 2.74 24.17 -38.82
C LEU A 325 4.07 23.58 -39.30
N LEU A 326 4.28 22.29 -39.12
CA LEU A 326 5.51 21.59 -39.53
C LEU A 326 5.59 21.48 -41.07
N GLU A 327 4.47 21.14 -41.73
CA GLU A 327 4.40 21.10 -43.20
C GLU A 327 4.68 22.48 -43.82
N ASN A 328 4.08 23.54 -43.29
CA ASN A 328 4.33 24.92 -43.72
C ASN A 328 5.76 25.38 -43.44
N ALA A 329 6.41 24.85 -42.42
CA ALA A 329 7.84 25.11 -42.14
C ALA A 329 8.78 24.32 -43.06
N GLY A 330 8.25 23.44 -43.94
CA GLY A 330 9.06 22.59 -44.81
C GLY A 330 9.78 21.45 -44.10
N ALA A 331 9.23 20.99 -42.97
CA ALA A 331 9.80 19.86 -42.28
C ALA A 331 9.74 18.58 -43.13
N ALA A 332 10.74 17.71 -42.97
CA ALA A 332 10.75 16.44 -43.66
C ALA A 332 9.60 15.55 -43.13
N GLU A 333 9.02 14.70 -43.98
CA GLU A 333 7.86 13.84 -43.67
C GLU A 333 8.08 12.98 -42.40
N TRP A 334 9.30 12.44 -42.23
CA TRP A 334 9.63 11.66 -41.05
C TRP A 334 9.64 12.51 -39.73
N VAL A 335 9.92 13.81 -39.83
CA VAL A 335 9.87 14.72 -38.66
C VAL A 335 8.41 15.02 -38.31
N VAL A 336 7.54 15.19 -39.32
CA VAL A 336 6.10 15.38 -39.10
C VAL A 336 5.54 14.18 -38.41
N SER A 337 5.77 12.97 -38.93
CA SER A 337 5.29 11.71 -38.31
C SER A 337 5.89 11.50 -36.89
N LEU A 338 7.16 11.76 -36.67
CA LEU A 338 7.76 11.68 -35.33
C LEU A 338 7.05 12.60 -34.34
N VAL A 339 6.76 13.84 -34.73
CA VAL A 339 6.17 14.81 -33.81
C VAL A 339 4.68 14.57 -33.62
N VAL A 340 3.93 14.32 -34.69
CA VAL A 340 2.47 14.19 -34.65
C VAL A 340 2.07 12.80 -34.12
N ASP A 341 2.56 11.73 -34.74
CA ASP A 341 2.16 10.36 -34.40
C ASP A 341 2.97 9.83 -33.20
N GLY A 342 4.28 10.01 -33.22
CA GLY A 342 5.17 9.47 -32.21
C GLY A 342 5.10 10.21 -30.87
N ILE A 343 5.13 11.54 -30.89
CA ILE A 343 5.21 12.37 -29.68
C ILE A 343 3.82 12.78 -29.21
N ILE A 344 3.03 13.44 -30.05
CA ILE A 344 1.73 13.97 -29.64
C ILE A 344 0.74 12.83 -29.47
N GLY A 345 0.64 11.90 -30.40
CA GLY A 345 -0.19 10.72 -30.30
C GLY A 345 0.19 9.84 -29.11
N GLY A 346 1.50 9.56 -28.96
CA GLY A 346 2.00 8.72 -27.87
C GLY A 346 1.84 9.32 -26.46
N ILE A 347 1.81 10.65 -26.31
CA ILE A 347 1.52 11.33 -25.03
C ILE A 347 0.01 11.57 -24.88
N GLY A 348 -0.67 11.83 -25.98
CA GLY A 348 -2.12 12.14 -26.01
C GLY A 348 -2.94 11.07 -25.31
N ALA A 349 -2.73 9.81 -25.65
CA ALA A 349 -3.44 8.70 -25.04
C ALA A 349 -3.33 8.63 -23.50
N PRO A 350 -2.11 8.61 -22.88
CA PRO A 350 -2.00 8.63 -21.42
C PRO A 350 -2.56 9.90 -20.75
N VAL A 351 -2.41 11.06 -21.40
CA VAL A 351 -2.92 12.34 -20.88
C VAL A 351 -4.44 12.40 -21.02
N GLY A 352 -4.98 11.84 -22.09
CA GLY A 352 -6.41 11.70 -22.30
C GLY A 352 -7.12 10.93 -21.18
N PHE A 353 -6.46 9.94 -20.58
CA PHE A 353 -6.99 9.22 -19.43
C PHE A 353 -6.89 9.98 -18.08
N ALA A 354 -6.16 11.09 -18.02
CA ALA A 354 -5.98 11.84 -16.77
C ALA A 354 -7.31 12.35 -16.15
N PRO A 355 -8.31 12.84 -16.91
CA PRO A 355 -9.61 13.23 -16.38
C PRO A 355 -10.35 12.08 -15.69
N GLN A 356 -10.42 10.91 -16.35
CA GLN A 356 -11.04 9.71 -15.81
C GLN A 356 -10.37 9.29 -14.51
N MET A 357 -9.04 9.31 -14.47
CA MET A 357 -8.25 9.02 -13.26
C MET A 357 -8.50 10.04 -12.16
N ALA A 358 -8.66 11.33 -12.49
CA ALA A 358 -8.97 12.38 -11.52
C ALA A 358 -10.31 12.12 -10.82
N ILE A 359 -11.33 11.66 -11.55
CA ILE A 359 -12.64 11.32 -11.00
C ILE A 359 -12.53 10.11 -10.05
N VAL A 360 -11.83 9.05 -10.46
CA VAL A 360 -11.58 7.89 -9.57
C VAL A 360 -10.87 8.33 -8.29
N PHE A 361 -9.80 9.12 -8.40
CA PHE A 361 -9.05 9.60 -7.24
C PHE A 361 -9.88 10.53 -6.35
N PHE A 362 -10.80 11.31 -6.92
CA PHE A 362 -11.71 12.14 -6.15
C PHE A 362 -12.59 11.27 -5.23
N PHE A 363 -13.26 10.28 -5.77
CA PHE A 363 -14.11 9.40 -4.97
C PHE A 363 -13.31 8.58 -3.96
N LEU A 364 -12.16 8.03 -4.37
CA LEU A 364 -11.30 7.28 -3.45
C LEU A 364 -10.80 8.16 -2.30
N SER A 365 -10.41 9.42 -2.56
CA SER A 365 -10.01 10.36 -1.52
C SER A 365 -11.17 10.71 -0.58
N VAL A 366 -12.38 10.85 -1.11
CA VAL A 366 -13.59 11.04 -0.28
C VAL A 366 -13.82 9.83 0.64
N LEU A 367 -13.72 8.61 0.12
CA LEU A 367 -13.88 7.38 0.92
C LEU A 367 -12.77 7.20 1.96
N GLU A 368 -11.56 7.59 1.63
CA GLU A 368 -10.41 7.55 2.52
C GLU A 368 -10.58 8.56 3.65
N ASP A 369 -10.82 9.81 3.31
CA ASP A 369 -10.97 10.91 4.28
C ASP A 369 -12.19 10.74 5.19
N CYS A 370 -13.33 10.24 4.69
CA CYS A 370 -14.49 10.01 5.55
C CYS A 370 -14.33 8.83 6.52
N GLY A 371 -13.28 8.01 6.37
CA GLY A 371 -13.00 6.85 7.22
C GLY A 371 -13.68 5.55 6.79
N TYR A 372 -14.33 5.51 5.61
CA TYR A 372 -14.97 4.31 5.09
C TYR A 372 -13.96 3.21 4.73
N MET A 373 -12.80 3.57 4.15
CA MET A 373 -11.77 2.61 3.76
C MET A 373 -11.20 1.83 4.94
N ALA A 374 -11.14 2.43 6.13
CA ALA A 374 -10.74 1.74 7.35
C ALA A 374 -11.70 0.59 7.72
N ARG A 375 -13.02 0.80 7.53
CA ARG A 375 -14.05 -0.22 7.76
C ARG A 375 -13.94 -1.38 6.77
N VAL A 376 -13.73 -1.02 5.51
CA VAL A 376 -13.54 -2.04 4.46
C VAL A 376 -12.30 -2.89 4.74
N ALA A 377 -11.18 -2.27 5.13
CA ALA A 377 -9.97 -3.00 5.52
C ALA A 377 -10.22 -3.91 6.72
N PHE A 378 -10.98 -3.45 7.72
CA PHE A 378 -11.37 -4.25 8.89
C PHE A 378 -12.20 -5.48 8.51
N ILE A 379 -13.21 -5.31 7.65
CA ILE A 379 -14.08 -6.41 7.19
C ILE A 379 -13.25 -7.43 6.40
N MET A 380 -12.38 -6.94 5.52
CA MET A 380 -11.57 -7.77 4.64
C MET A 380 -10.44 -8.49 5.37
N ASP A 381 -10.01 -8.00 6.55
CA ASP A 381 -8.94 -8.61 7.33
C ASP A 381 -9.23 -10.07 7.65
N HIS A 382 -10.45 -10.39 8.08
CA HIS A 382 -10.85 -11.77 8.37
C HIS A 382 -10.74 -12.71 7.15
N ILE A 383 -10.95 -12.18 5.94
CA ILE A 383 -10.85 -12.94 4.68
C ILE A 383 -9.38 -13.06 4.28
N PHE A 384 -8.65 -11.95 4.27
CA PHE A 384 -7.27 -11.87 3.77
C PHE A 384 -6.28 -12.63 4.67
N ARG A 385 -6.48 -12.65 5.97
CA ARG A 385 -5.66 -13.46 6.89
C ARG A 385 -5.66 -14.94 6.56
N LYS A 386 -6.76 -15.49 6.06
CA LYS A 386 -6.82 -16.89 5.62
C LYS A 386 -5.84 -17.18 4.48
N PHE A 387 -5.51 -16.17 3.69
CA PHE A 387 -4.56 -16.25 2.57
C PHE A 387 -3.18 -15.70 2.94
N GLY A 388 -2.95 -15.34 4.20
CA GLY A 388 -1.67 -14.85 4.71
C GLY A 388 -1.36 -13.39 4.38
N LEU A 389 -2.38 -12.59 4.08
CA LEU A 389 -2.28 -11.14 3.88
C LEU A 389 -2.99 -10.40 5.02
N SER A 390 -2.54 -9.19 5.34
CA SER A 390 -3.27 -8.30 6.24
C SER A 390 -4.46 -7.66 5.53
N GLY A 391 -5.50 -7.27 6.26
CA GLY A 391 -6.66 -6.56 5.69
C GLY A 391 -6.31 -5.25 5.00
N LYS A 392 -5.20 -4.60 5.40
CA LYS A 392 -4.69 -3.39 4.74
C LYS A 392 -4.27 -3.64 3.30
N SER A 393 -3.92 -4.87 2.91
CA SER A 393 -3.59 -5.24 1.53
C SER A 393 -4.76 -5.09 0.58
N PHE A 394 -5.99 -5.11 1.08
CA PHE A 394 -7.19 -4.94 0.26
C PHE A 394 -7.26 -3.56 -0.42
N ILE A 395 -6.83 -2.50 0.28
CA ILE A 395 -6.85 -1.12 -0.24
C ILE A 395 -6.00 -1.00 -1.53
N PRO A 396 -4.73 -1.41 -1.57
CA PRO A 396 -3.94 -1.47 -2.81
C PRO A 396 -4.61 -2.25 -3.95
N PHE A 397 -5.20 -3.41 -3.66
CA PHE A 397 -5.88 -4.21 -4.68
C PHE A 397 -7.06 -3.46 -5.32
N MET A 398 -7.85 -2.77 -4.51
CA MET A 398 -8.98 -2.00 -5.00
C MET A 398 -8.57 -0.79 -5.83
N ILE A 399 -7.57 -0.04 -5.35
CA ILE A 399 -7.04 1.12 -6.08
C ILE A 399 -6.43 0.69 -7.42
N SER A 400 -5.79 -0.49 -7.47
CA SER A 400 -5.16 -1.02 -8.68
C SER A 400 -6.15 -1.38 -9.78
N GLN A 401 -7.43 -1.60 -9.49
CA GLN A 401 -8.47 -1.77 -10.52
C GLN A 401 -8.61 -0.50 -11.39
N GLY A 402 -8.43 0.68 -10.80
CA GLY A 402 -8.35 1.92 -11.56
C GLY A 402 -6.98 2.06 -12.24
N CYS A 403 -5.91 2.08 -11.45
CA CYS A 403 -4.54 2.22 -11.93
C CYS A 403 -3.53 1.55 -10.99
N GLY A 404 -2.60 0.79 -11.55
CA GLY A 404 -1.55 0.10 -10.80
C GLY A 404 -0.58 1.05 -10.07
N VAL A 405 -0.33 2.27 -10.60
CA VAL A 405 0.59 3.24 -9.99
C VAL A 405 0.16 3.64 -8.57
N PRO A 406 -1.05 4.21 -8.35
CA PRO A 406 -1.51 4.54 -7.02
C PRO A 406 -1.78 3.30 -6.16
N GLY A 407 -2.15 2.17 -6.76
CA GLY A 407 -2.28 0.91 -6.04
C GLY A 407 -0.97 0.47 -5.39
N ILE A 408 0.14 0.53 -6.13
CA ILE A 408 1.48 0.26 -5.60
C ILE A 408 1.86 1.29 -4.52
N MET A 409 1.59 2.57 -4.74
CA MET A 409 1.87 3.63 -3.75
C MET A 409 1.07 3.45 -2.46
N ALA A 410 -0.17 2.96 -2.55
CA ALA A 410 -1.00 2.68 -1.39
C ALA A 410 -0.46 1.56 -0.49
N THR A 411 0.45 0.72 -0.99
CA THR A 411 1.09 -0.32 -0.16
C THR A 411 1.93 0.25 0.98
N ARG A 412 2.23 1.55 0.97
CA ARG A 412 2.90 2.25 2.09
C ARG A 412 2.13 2.15 3.41
N THR A 413 0.82 1.98 3.34
CA THR A 413 -0.04 1.82 4.54
C THR A 413 0.11 0.46 5.21
N ILE A 414 0.81 -0.48 4.58
CA ILE A 414 1.06 -1.82 5.11
C ILE A 414 2.37 -1.80 5.90
N GLU A 415 2.27 -2.04 7.19
CA GLU A 415 3.37 -1.94 8.15
C GLU A 415 4.36 -3.11 8.01
N ASN A 416 3.84 -4.34 7.88
CA ASN A 416 4.68 -5.51 7.72
C ASN A 416 5.37 -5.52 6.34
N GLU A 417 6.69 -5.51 6.32
CA GLU A 417 7.47 -5.43 5.08
C GLU A 417 7.26 -6.64 4.15
N LYS A 418 7.06 -7.85 4.70
CA LYS A 418 6.81 -9.06 3.92
C LYS A 418 5.43 -8.97 3.24
N ASP A 419 4.40 -8.59 3.98
CA ASP A 419 3.05 -8.40 3.46
C ASP A 419 3.00 -7.26 2.43
N ARG A 420 3.72 -6.17 2.69
CA ARG A 420 3.86 -5.04 1.76
C ARG A 420 4.49 -5.47 0.43
N ARG A 421 5.61 -6.20 0.49
CA ARG A 421 6.27 -6.72 -0.72
C ARG A 421 5.38 -7.70 -1.48
N MET A 422 4.73 -8.62 -0.78
CA MET A 422 3.82 -9.59 -1.38
C MET A 422 2.64 -8.89 -2.06
N THR A 423 2.06 -7.88 -1.42
CA THR A 423 1.00 -7.05 -1.99
C THR A 423 1.48 -6.28 -3.22
N MET A 424 2.68 -5.68 -3.20
CA MET A 424 3.25 -5.01 -4.39
C MET A 424 3.43 -5.95 -5.58
N ILE A 425 3.85 -7.20 -5.33
CA ILE A 425 4.05 -8.21 -6.38
C ILE A 425 2.73 -8.62 -7.02
N THR A 426 1.66 -8.71 -6.23
CA THR A 426 0.38 -9.30 -6.66
C THR A 426 -0.68 -8.28 -7.04
N THR A 427 -0.57 -7.03 -6.60
CA THR A 427 -1.63 -6.02 -6.79
C THR A 427 -1.90 -5.68 -8.26
N THR A 428 -0.89 -5.73 -9.13
CA THR A 428 -1.00 -5.43 -10.55
C THR A 428 -1.52 -6.60 -11.40
N THR A 429 -1.72 -7.76 -10.79
CA THR A 429 -2.39 -8.92 -11.42
C THR A 429 -3.87 -8.62 -11.66
N ILE A 430 -4.49 -7.76 -10.85
CA ILE A 430 -5.87 -7.31 -11.07
C ILE A 430 -5.88 -6.35 -12.27
N PRO A 431 -6.80 -6.54 -13.26
CA PRO A 431 -6.87 -5.66 -14.42
C PRO A 431 -7.14 -4.21 -14.02
N CYS A 432 -6.35 -3.27 -14.54
CA CYS A 432 -6.60 -1.83 -14.41
C CYS A 432 -7.44 -1.31 -15.59
N GLY A 433 -7.89 -0.06 -15.52
CA GLY A 433 -8.67 0.58 -16.57
C GLY A 433 -8.06 0.49 -17.98
N ALA A 434 -6.73 0.63 -18.09
CA ALA A 434 -6.00 0.51 -19.36
C ALA A 434 -5.99 -0.91 -19.97
N LYS A 435 -6.32 -1.95 -19.18
CA LYS A 435 -6.46 -3.32 -19.68
C LYS A 435 -7.88 -3.64 -20.18
N LEU A 436 -8.88 -2.81 -19.83
CA LEU A 436 -10.28 -3.02 -20.24
C LEU A 436 -10.47 -3.00 -21.78
N PRO A 437 -9.87 -2.05 -22.53
CA PRO A 437 -9.96 -2.08 -24.01
C PRO A 437 -9.40 -3.37 -24.60
N VAL A 438 -8.32 -3.92 -24.05
CA VAL A 438 -7.77 -5.21 -24.51
C VAL A 438 -8.74 -6.37 -24.26
N ILE A 439 -9.38 -6.37 -23.09
CA ILE A 439 -10.42 -7.35 -22.74
C ILE A 439 -11.60 -7.22 -23.69
N ALA A 440 -12.07 -6.00 -23.94
CA ALA A 440 -13.21 -5.73 -24.83
C ALA A 440 -12.91 -6.14 -26.30
N MET A 441 -11.72 -5.80 -26.79
CA MET A 441 -11.26 -6.14 -28.13
C MET A 441 -11.24 -7.67 -28.35
N ILE A 442 -10.64 -8.42 -27.41
CA ILE A 442 -10.58 -9.90 -27.54
C ILE A 442 -11.97 -10.52 -27.31
N ALA A 443 -12.77 -9.96 -26.42
CA ALA A 443 -14.15 -10.41 -26.20
C ALA A 443 -14.99 -10.21 -27.46
N GLY A 444 -14.90 -9.05 -28.09
CA GLY A 444 -15.56 -8.76 -29.39
C GLY A 444 -15.11 -9.70 -30.50
N TYR A 445 -13.78 -9.96 -30.59
CA TYR A 445 -13.24 -10.92 -31.55
C TYR A 445 -13.78 -12.34 -31.34
N LEU A 446 -13.90 -12.82 -30.11
CA LEU A 446 -14.27 -14.21 -29.82
C LEU A 446 -15.79 -14.45 -29.84
N LEU A 447 -16.57 -13.52 -29.37
CA LEU A 447 -17.96 -13.72 -28.99
C LEU A 447 -18.96 -12.82 -29.77
N GLY A 448 -18.47 -11.77 -30.44
CA GLY A 448 -19.32 -10.78 -31.08
C GLY A 448 -20.16 -9.99 -30.08
N ASP A 449 -21.41 -9.66 -30.45
CA ASP A 449 -22.33 -8.92 -29.60
C ASP A 449 -22.76 -9.72 -28.35
N GLY A 450 -22.91 -9.06 -27.22
CA GLY A 450 -23.37 -9.68 -25.95
C GLY A 450 -22.31 -10.12 -24.97
N THR A 451 -21.15 -9.49 -24.99
CA THR A 451 -19.92 -9.86 -24.23
C THR A 451 -19.82 -9.32 -22.81
N TRP A 452 -20.87 -8.69 -22.28
CA TRP A 452 -20.86 -8.01 -20.97
C TRP A 452 -20.39 -8.88 -19.79
N TRP A 453 -20.56 -10.19 -19.85
CA TRP A 453 -20.16 -11.14 -18.80
C TRP A 453 -18.67 -11.50 -18.84
N PHE A 454 -17.97 -11.26 -19.96
CA PHE A 454 -16.59 -11.70 -20.16
C PHE A 454 -15.60 -10.94 -19.24
N ALA A 455 -15.71 -9.62 -19.16
CA ALA A 455 -14.88 -8.81 -18.28
C ALA A 455 -15.04 -9.22 -16.79
N PRO A 456 -16.26 -9.36 -16.23
CA PRO A 456 -16.42 -9.91 -14.88
C PRO A 456 -15.76 -11.27 -14.65
N VAL A 457 -15.81 -12.18 -15.61
CA VAL A 457 -15.13 -13.49 -15.49
C VAL A 457 -13.62 -13.33 -15.41
N ILE A 458 -13.02 -12.45 -16.22
CA ILE A 458 -11.59 -12.16 -16.18
C ILE A 458 -11.19 -11.54 -14.83
N TYR A 459 -12.00 -10.63 -14.27
CA TYR A 459 -11.75 -10.08 -12.93
C TYR A 459 -11.81 -11.16 -11.84
N LEU A 460 -12.79 -12.05 -11.87
CA LEU A 460 -12.87 -13.17 -10.92
C LEU A 460 -11.68 -14.13 -11.06
N ALA A 461 -11.28 -14.44 -12.28
CA ALA A 461 -10.08 -15.25 -12.54
C ALA A 461 -8.80 -14.57 -12.00
N SER A 462 -8.70 -13.25 -12.14
CA SER A 462 -7.58 -12.47 -11.61
C SER A 462 -7.53 -12.51 -10.07
N ILE A 463 -8.69 -12.36 -9.41
CA ILE A 463 -8.78 -12.48 -7.94
C ILE A 463 -8.37 -13.90 -7.50
N ALA A 464 -8.85 -14.94 -8.18
CA ALA A 464 -8.46 -16.31 -7.89
C ALA A 464 -6.94 -16.52 -8.06
N LEU A 465 -6.34 -15.96 -9.12
CA LEU A 465 -4.91 -16.05 -9.35
C LEU A 465 -4.12 -15.29 -8.27
N VAL A 466 -4.57 -14.12 -7.82
CA VAL A 466 -3.97 -13.39 -6.69
C VAL A 466 -3.96 -14.26 -5.44
N ILE A 467 -5.09 -14.88 -5.09
CA ILE A 467 -5.22 -15.76 -3.93
C ILE A 467 -4.22 -16.93 -4.03
N VAL A 468 -4.22 -17.63 -5.16
CA VAL A 468 -3.29 -18.77 -5.40
C VAL A 468 -1.83 -18.31 -5.27
N THR A 469 -1.49 -17.18 -5.89
CA THR A 469 -0.14 -16.62 -5.84
C THR A 469 0.27 -16.25 -4.42
N CYS A 470 -0.61 -15.61 -3.64
CA CYS A 470 -0.37 -15.27 -2.23
C CYS A 470 -0.16 -16.52 -1.37
N VAL A 471 -0.99 -17.56 -1.54
CA VAL A 471 -0.82 -18.84 -0.83
C VAL A 471 0.51 -19.49 -1.16
N ILE A 472 0.94 -19.49 -2.43
CA ILE A 472 2.24 -20.02 -2.85
C ILE A 472 3.38 -19.22 -2.24
N LEU A 473 3.35 -17.89 -2.35
CA LEU A 473 4.40 -17.01 -1.82
C LEU A 473 4.52 -17.14 -0.29
N LYS A 474 3.41 -17.17 0.43
CA LYS A 474 3.37 -17.31 1.89
C LYS A 474 4.07 -18.59 2.37
N LYS A 475 3.95 -19.67 1.63
CA LYS A 475 4.61 -20.95 1.92
C LYS A 475 6.09 -21.00 1.52
N THR A 476 6.66 -19.88 1.05
CA THR A 476 8.11 -19.77 0.82
C THR A 476 8.80 -19.20 2.07
N ASN A 477 10.05 -19.61 2.33
CA ASN A 477 10.83 -19.06 3.47
C ASN A 477 11.01 -17.54 3.39
N MET A 478 10.84 -16.93 2.21
CA MET A 478 11.01 -15.50 2.00
C MET A 478 9.84 -14.68 2.56
N PHE A 479 8.62 -15.26 2.57
CA PHE A 479 7.39 -14.58 2.99
C PHE A 479 6.68 -15.31 4.14
N SER A 480 7.26 -16.41 4.65
CA SER A 480 6.71 -17.14 5.80
C SER A 480 6.74 -16.25 7.06
N GLY A 481 5.76 -16.43 7.95
CA GLY A 481 5.56 -15.68 9.19
C GLY A 481 4.07 -15.39 9.40
N ASP A 482 3.66 -15.09 10.61
CA ASP A 482 2.28 -14.71 10.88
C ASP A 482 2.00 -13.30 10.36
N PRO A 483 0.83 -13.04 9.76
CA PRO A 483 0.45 -11.69 9.38
C PRO A 483 0.38 -10.82 10.63
N ALA A 484 0.87 -9.57 10.53
CA ALA A 484 0.80 -8.64 11.64
C ALA A 484 -0.63 -8.54 12.20
N PRO A 485 -0.82 -8.51 13.53
CA PRO A 485 -2.13 -8.34 14.10
C PRO A 485 -2.74 -7.03 13.60
N PHE A 486 -3.96 -7.12 13.08
CA PHE A 486 -4.68 -5.95 12.57
C PHE A 486 -5.29 -5.19 13.75
N VAL A 487 -4.52 -4.30 14.33
CA VAL A 487 -4.99 -3.38 15.36
C VAL A 487 -5.23 -2.02 14.70
N MET A 488 -6.44 -1.76 14.20
CA MET A 488 -6.80 -0.48 13.63
C MET A 488 -8.02 0.10 14.33
N GLU A 489 -7.89 1.34 14.80
CA GLU A 489 -9.04 2.11 15.23
C GLU A 489 -9.92 2.41 14.02
N LEU A 490 -11.23 2.22 14.19
CA LEU A 490 -12.19 2.76 13.25
C LEU A 490 -12.36 4.26 13.59
N PRO A 491 -11.77 5.19 12.82
CA PRO A 491 -11.90 6.62 13.11
C PRO A 491 -13.38 7.03 13.01
N ALA A 492 -13.84 7.98 13.81
CA ALA A 492 -15.20 8.47 13.68
C ALA A 492 -15.44 9.01 12.26
N TYR A 493 -16.65 8.79 11.70
CA TYR A 493 -16.98 9.37 10.41
C TYR A 493 -16.96 10.89 10.47
N HIS A 494 -16.34 11.50 9.51
CA HIS A 494 -16.35 12.94 9.34
C HIS A 494 -16.55 13.32 7.88
N ILE A 495 -17.09 14.52 7.67
CA ILE A 495 -17.28 15.04 6.31
C ILE A 495 -15.91 15.50 5.80
N PRO A 496 -15.42 14.97 4.66
CA PRO A 496 -14.15 15.38 4.08
C PRO A 496 -14.13 16.87 3.74
N SER A 497 -12.98 17.50 3.94
CA SER A 497 -12.81 18.87 3.47
C SER A 497 -12.60 18.88 1.95
N LEU A 498 -13.45 19.58 1.21
CA LEU A 498 -13.35 19.66 -0.25
C LEU A 498 -11.96 20.14 -0.71
N LYS A 499 -11.37 21.09 0.01
CA LYS A 499 -10.01 21.57 -0.27
C LYS A 499 -8.96 20.49 -0.09
N GLY A 500 -9.05 19.67 0.95
CA GLY A 500 -8.14 18.54 1.19
C GLY A 500 -8.25 17.49 0.09
N VAL A 501 -9.48 17.09 -0.23
CA VAL A 501 -9.75 16.11 -1.30
C VAL A 501 -9.19 16.60 -2.64
N LEU A 502 -9.48 17.86 -3.05
CA LEU A 502 -8.97 18.41 -4.31
C LEU A 502 -7.45 18.51 -4.34
N LEU A 503 -6.81 18.82 -3.21
CA LEU A 503 -5.35 18.85 -3.13
C LEU A 503 -4.75 17.44 -3.32
N HIS A 504 -5.30 16.43 -2.65
CA HIS A 504 -4.86 15.04 -2.81
C HIS A 504 -5.06 14.52 -4.24
N VAL A 505 -6.19 14.87 -4.87
CA VAL A 505 -6.45 14.55 -6.29
C VAL A 505 -5.40 15.20 -7.17
N TRP A 506 -5.15 16.50 -6.98
CA TRP A 506 -4.17 17.25 -7.76
C TRP A 506 -2.75 16.66 -7.62
N GLU A 507 -2.32 16.34 -6.42
CA GLU A 507 -1.01 15.72 -6.18
C GLU A 507 -0.85 14.37 -6.90
N ARG A 508 -1.88 13.53 -6.85
CA ARG A 508 -1.88 12.21 -7.51
C ARG A 508 -1.89 12.34 -9.05
N VAL A 509 -2.75 13.21 -9.58
CA VAL A 509 -2.84 13.47 -11.04
C VAL A 509 -1.57 14.14 -11.54
N TRP A 510 -1.02 15.12 -10.82
CA TRP A 510 0.24 15.79 -11.20
C TRP A 510 1.42 14.82 -11.19
N ALA A 511 1.50 13.94 -10.21
CA ALA A 511 2.53 12.89 -10.17
C ALA A 511 2.42 11.94 -11.38
N PHE A 512 1.20 11.62 -11.82
CA PHE A 512 0.95 10.83 -13.02
C PHE A 512 1.37 11.60 -14.28
N LEU A 513 0.91 12.83 -14.47
CA LEU A 513 1.24 13.68 -15.63
C LEU A 513 2.74 13.93 -15.75
N LYS A 514 3.43 14.14 -14.63
CA LYS A 514 4.91 14.30 -14.63
C LYS A 514 5.61 13.03 -15.12
N LYS A 515 5.14 11.85 -14.73
CA LYS A 515 5.70 10.58 -15.22
C LYS A 515 5.35 10.35 -16.69
N ALA A 516 4.13 10.69 -17.11
CA ALA A 516 3.72 10.61 -18.50
C ALA A 516 4.59 11.51 -19.39
N GLY A 517 4.79 12.76 -19.01
CA GLY A 517 5.63 13.73 -19.74
C GLY A 517 7.14 13.46 -19.72
N THR A 518 7.63 12.45 -18.99
CA THR A 518 9.05 12.11 -18.94
C THR A 518 9.32 10.71 -19.50
N ILE A 519 8.98 9.67 -18.73
CA ILE A 519 9.32 8.28 -19.08
C ILE A 519 8.49 7.79 -20.27
N LEU A 520 7.17 8.04 -20.26
CA LEU A 520 6.31 7.58 -21.35
C LEU A 520 6.64 8.30 -22.65
N PHE A 521 6.90 9.62 -22.61
CA PHE A 521 7.36 10.37 -23.77
C PHE A 521 8.56 9.71 -24.47
N LEU A 522 9.63 9.40 -23.70
CA LEU A 522 10.81 8.76 -24.27
C LEU A 522 10.49 7.38 -24.84
N CYS A 523 9.67 6.62 -24.13
CA CYS A 523 9.29 5.28 -24.57
C CYS A 523 8.41 5.30 -25.84
N CYS A 524 7.45 6.23 -25.93
CA CYS A 524 6.62 6.40 -27.13
C CYS A 524 7.47 6.80 -28.35
N ALA A 525 8.42 7.72 -28.18
CA ALA A 525 9.35 8.08 -29.25
C ALA A 525 10.19 6.89 -29.72
N VAL A 526 10.68 6.06 -28.78
CA VAL A 526 11.42 4.83 -29.10
C VAL A 526 10.51 3.82 -29.81
N MET A 527 9.29 3.60 -29.32
CA MET A 527 8.34 2.67 -29.95
C MET A 527 7.93 3.11 -31.33
N TRP A 528 7.67 4.41 -31.51
CA TRP A 528 7.43 4.97 -32.84
C TRP A 528 8.65 4.73 -33.76
N PHE A 529 9.88 5.01 -33.33
CA PHE A 529 11.07 4.75 -34.11
C PHE A 529 11.19 3.28 -34.51
N LEU A 530 10.96 2.36 -33.59
CA LEU A 530 11.00 0.92 -33.85
C LEU A 530 9.88 0.47 -34.81
N GLY A 531 8.73 1.14 -34.78
CA GLY A 531 7.58 0.83 -35.64
C GLY A 531 7.64 1.47 -37.04
N ALA A 532 8.33 2.64 -37.17
CA ALA A 532 8.39 3.38 -38.42
C ALA A 532 9.68 3.10 -39.20
N PHE A 533 10.80 2.82 -38.55
CA PHE A 533 12.10 2.62 -39.21
C PHE A 533 12.46 1.14 -39.30
N GLY A 534 13.16 0.82 -40.39
CA GLY A 534 13.68 -0.51 -40.65
C GLY A 534 14.67 -0.55 -41.80
N ILE A 535 14.93 -1.74 -42.33
CA ILE A 535 15.78 -2.00 -43.48
C ILE A 535 14.95 -2.69 -44.55
N GLN A 536 14.63 -1.99 -45.64
CA GLN A 536 13.91 -2.53 -46.78
C GLN A 536 14.81 -2.41 -48.00
N ASP A 537 14.99 -3.49 -48.74
CA ASP A 537 15.87 -3.55 -49.95
C ASP A 537 17.31 -3.09 -49.68
N GLY A 538 17.83 -3.29 -48.46
CA GLY A 538 19.19 -2.90 -48.07
C GLY A 538 19.37 -1.40 -47.78
N THR A 539 18.29 -0.60 -47.78
CA THR A 539 18.28 0.81 -47.43
C THR A 539 17.65 1.04 -46.09
N PHE A 540 18.28 1.87 -45.24
CA PHE A 540 17.73 2.29 -43.97
C PHE A 540 16.80 3.51 -44.21
N GLY A 541 15.57 3.43 -43.68
CA GLY A 541 14.60 4.54 -43.80
C GLY A 541 13.27 4.22 -43.17
N LEU A 542 12.25 5.03 -43.49
CA LEU A 542 10.86 4.70 -43.24
C LEU A 542 10.49 3.50 -44.13
N VAL A 543 9.90 2.49 -43.53
CA VAL A 543 9.60 1.21 -44.19
C VAL A 543 8.18 0.79 -43.91
N ASP A 544 7.69 -0.12 -44.75
CA ASP A 544 6.41 -0.79 -44.45
C ASP A 544 6.46 -1.56 -43.14
N THR A 545 5.32 -1.73 -42.50
CA THR A 545 5.16 -2.30 -41.16
C THR A 545 5.84 -3.68 -41.00
N GLU A 546 5.94 -4.47 -42.08
CA GLU A 546 6.56 -5.79 -42.06
C GLU A 546 8.09 -5.76 -41.98
N TYR A 547 8.73 -4.67 -42.41
CA TYR A 547 10.18 -4.53 -42.45
C TYR A 547 10.72 -3.63 -41.32
N CYS A 548 9.84 -3.12 -40.45
CA CYS A 548 10.23 -2.29 -39.31
C CYS A 548 11.06 -3.05 -38.28
N PHE A 549 11.80 -2.33 -37.46
CA PHE A 549 12.60 -2.94 -36.38
C PHE A 549 11.71 -3.65 -35.37
N LEU A 550 10.51 -3.16 -35.10
CA LEU A 550 9.57 -3.80 -34.19
C LEU A 550 9.15 -5.19 -34.73
N ALA A 551 8.92 -5.33 -36.02
CA ALA A 551 8.64 -6.61 -36.67
C ALA A 551 9.84 -7.55 -36.62
N THR A 552 11.06 -7.03 -36.84
CA THR A 552 12.31 -7.80 -36.74
C THR A 552 12.54 -8.34 -35.35
N ILE A 553 12.35 -7.50 -34.31
CA ILE A 553 12.43 -7.89 -32.89
C ILE A 553 11.33 -8.91 -32.59
N GLY A 554 10.08 -8.62 -32.97
CA GLY A 554 8.94 -9.51 -32.80
C GLY A 554 9.21 -10.91 -33.37
N ASN A 555 9.67 -10.99 -34.62
CA ASN A 555 10.02 -12.25 -35.26
C ASN A 555 11.16 -13.00 -34.53
N THR A 556 12.17 -12.26 -34.04
CA THR A 556 13.32 -12.87 -33.33
C THR A 556 12.89 -13.54 -32.03
N ILE A 557 11.93 -12.99 -31.29
CA ILE A 557 11.48 -13.53 -30.01
C ILE A 557 10.16 -14.31 -30.09
N ALA A 558 9.50 -14.34 -31.25
CA ALA A 558 8.21 -15.02 -31.45
C ALA A 558 8.22 -16.51 -31.07
N TRP A 559 9.37 -17.18 -31.21
CA TRP A 559 9.53 -18.57 -30.84
C TRP A 559 9.26 -18.84 -29.36
N ILE A 560 9.50 -17.87 -28.48
CA ILE A 560 9.23 -17.96 -27.03
C ILE A 560 7.71 -18.07 -26.78
N PHE A 561 6.90 -17.40 -27.59
CA PHE A 561 5.44 -17.33 -27.46
C PHE A 561 4.69 -18.41 -28.26
N LYS A 562 5.39 -19.15 -29.12
CA LYS A 562 4.80 -20.30 -29.83
C LYS A 562 4.13 -21.34 -28.92
N PRO A 563 4.72 -21.74 -27.77
CA PRO A 563 4.06 -22.67 -26.85
C PRO A 563 2.79 -22.10 -26.20
N LEU A 564 2.61 -20.78 -26.22
CA LEU A 564 1.45 -20.06 -25.72
C LEU A 564 0.37 -19.84 -26.80
N GLY A 565 0.64 -20.20 -28.06
CA GLY A 565 -0.31 -20.12 -29.19
C GLY A 565 -0.30 -18.82 -29.99
N PHE A 566 0.34 -17.75 -29.52
CA PHE A 566 0.42 -16.46 -30.23
C PHE A 566 1.84 -16.09 -30.66
N GLY A 567 2.56 -17.06 -31.24
CA GLY A 567 3.91 -16.86 -31.77
C GLY A 567 3.97 -16.13 -33.12
N THR A 568 3.06 -15.24 -33.44
CA THR A 568 3.09 -14.33 -34.56
C THR A 568 3.84 -13.06 -34.17
N TRP A 569 4.61 -12.47 -35.09
CA TRP A 569 5.36 -11.26 -34.77
C TRP A 569 4.46 -10.09 -34.40
N GLN A 570 3.26 -10.01 -35.00
CA GLN A 570 2.26 -8.98 -34.72
C GLN A 570 1.78 -9.04 -33.26
N ALA A 571 1.36 -10.22 -32.79
CA ALA A 571 0.93 -10.39 -31.40
C ALA A 571 2.07 -10.14 -30.41
N VAL A 572 3.28 -10.51 -30.76
CA VAL A 572 4.46 -10.24 -29.93
C VAL A 572 4.82 -8.77 -29.90
N ALA A 573 4.76 -8.08 -31.05
CA ALA A 573 4.97 -6.63 -31.15
C ALA A 573 3.94 -5.85 -30.32
N ALA A 574 2.65 -6.24 -30.39
CA ALA A 574 1.59 -5.67 -29.57
C ALA A 574 1.84 -5.91 -28.07
N SER A 575 2.30 -7.10 -27.68
CA SER A 575 2.66 -7.37 -26.27
C SER A 575 3.84 -6.51 -25.80
N LEU A 576 4.85 -6.28 -26.66
CA LEU A 576 5.97 -5.39 -26.36
C LEU A 576 5.51 -3.94 -26.14
N SER A 577 4.64 -3.42 -26.99
CA SER A 577 4.06 -2.08 -26.80
C SER A 577 3.29 -1.98 -25.48
N GLY A 578 2.63 -3.08 -25.06
CA GLY A 578 1.93 -3.20 -23.81
C GLY A 578 2.80 -3.09 -22.55
N PHE A 579 4.12 -3.31 -22.64
CA PHE A 579 5.03 -3.02 -21.52
C PHE A 579 5.24 -1.53 -21.33
N VAL A 580 5.15 -0.73 -22.38
CA VAL A 580 5.24 0.73 -22.29
C VAL A 580 3.94 1.27 -21.68
N ALA A 581 2.83 0.98 -22.33
CA ALA A 581 1.48 1.36 -21.90
C ALA A 581 0.50 0.28 -22.34
N LYS A 582 -0.38 -0.18 -21.45
CA LYS A 582 -1.26 -1.33 -21.74
C LYS A 582 -2.29 -1.03 -22.83
N GLU A 583 -2.74 0.20 -22.92
CA GLU A 583 -3.59 0.70 -24.03
C GLU A 583 -2.88 0.61 -25.40
N GLY A 584 -1.56 0.71 -25.42
CA GLY A 584 -0.75 0.57 -26.62
C GLY A 584 -0.88 -0.78 -27.33
N ILE A 585 -1.38 -1.80 -26.66
CA ILE A 585 -1.68 -3.11 -27.27
C ILE A 585 -2.75 -2.94 -28.34
N VAL A 586 -3.86 -2.26 -28.01
CA VAL A 586 -5.01 -2.06 -28.91
C VAL A 586 -4.60 -1.17 -30.08
N SER A 587 -3.92 -0.06 -29.81
CA SER A 587 -3.42 0.85 -30.85
C SER A 587 -2.44 0.14 -31.80
N THR A 588 -1.46 -0.62 -31.26
CA THR A 588 -0.53 -1.39 -32.11
C THR A 588 -1.25 -2.44 -32.95
N MET A 589 -2.23 -3.14 -32.39
CA MET A 589 -3.00 -4.13 -33.14
C MET A 589 -3.85 -3.47 -34.22
N GLY A 590 -4.45 -2.30 -33.94
CA GLY A 590 -5.20 -1.51 -34.92
C GLY A 590 -4.32 -1.09 -36.11
N VAL A 591 -3.16 -0.53 -35.85
CA VAL A 591 -2.18 -0.14 -36.89
C VAL A 591 -1.72 -1.35 -37.70
N LEU A 592 -1.34 -2.45 -37.05
CA LEU A 592 -0.87 -3.67 -37.72
C LEU A 592 -1.96 -4.39 -38.53
N SER A 593 -3.23 -4.16 -38.20
CA SER A 593 -4.39 -4.70 -38.96
C SER A 593 -4.77 -3.80 -40.16
N GLY A 594 -4.17 -2.62 -40.27
CA GLY A 594 -4.51 -1.67 -41.35
C GLY A 594 -5.83 -0.93 -41.13
N LEU A 595 -6.42 -1.00 -39.93
CA LEU A 595 -7.68 -0.35 -39.56
C LEU A 595 -7.50 1.04 -38.95
N GLY A 596 -6.26 1.46 -38.69
CA GLY A 596 -5.96 2.70 -37.98
C GLY A 596 -6.23 2.61 -36.47
N GLU A 597 -6.55 3.72 -35.81
CA GLU A 597 -6.97 3.71 -34.42
C GLU A 597 -8.40 3.13 -34.32
N VAL A 598 -8.54 2.05 -33.60
CA VAL A 598 -9.82 1.32 -33.48
C VAL A 598 -10.28 1.47 -32.03
N GLU A 599 -11.38 2.22 -31.84
CA GLU A 599 -11.99 2.43 -30.53
C GLU A 599 -13.16 1.46 -30.25
N GLU A 600 -13.86 0.99 -31.28
CA GLU A 600 -15.04 0.13 -31.13
C GLU A 600 -15.02 -1.08 -32.09
N TYR A 601 -15.79 -2.12 -31.71
CA TYR A 601 -15.97 -3.35 -32.47
C TYR A 601 -16.59 -3.10 -33.84
N GLU A 602 -15.82 -3.36 -34.91
CA GLU A 602 -16.32 -3.48 -36.26
C GLU A 602 -16.22 -4.92 -36.80
N VAL A 603 -17.18 -5.36 -37.60
CA VAL A 603 -17.19 -6.70 -38.23
C VAL A 603 -15.93 -6.96 -39.07
N SER A 604 -15.34 -5.90 -39.62
CA SER A 604 -14.06 -5.93 -40.36
C SER A 604 -12.88 -6.39 -39.52
N MET A 605 -12.86 -6.10 -38.18
CA MET A 605 -11.83 -6.54 -37.25
C MET A 605 -11.73 -8.06 -37.13
N HIS A 606 -12.85 -8.76 -37.16
CA HIS A 606 -12.86 -10.20 -36.96
C HIS A 606 -12.04 -10.96 -38.02
N GLN A 607 -12.11 -10.53 -39.28
CA GLN A 607 -11.34 -11.14 -40.35
C GLN A 607 -9.84 -10.85 -40.30
N GLN A 608 -9.48 -9.66 -39.85
CA GLN A 608 -8.08 -9.24 -39.80
C GLN A 608 -7.34 -9.76 -38.55
N PHE A 609 -7.99 -9.81 -37.39
CA PHE A 609 -7.42 -10.45 -36.22
C PHE A 609 -7.27 -11.97 -36.32
N ALA A 610 -8.02 -12.61 -37.19
CA ALA A 610 -7.82 -14.03 -37.51
C ALA A 610 -6.42 -14.33 -38.07
N SER A 611 -5.74 -13.33 -38.66
CA SER A 611 -4.34 -13.46 -39.12
C SER A 611 -3.33 -13.42 -37.94
N PHE A 612 -3.68 -12.79 -36.84
CA PHE A 612 -2.80 -12.69 -35.66
C PHE A 612 -2.88 -13.88 -34.74
N PHE A 613 -4.06 -14.52 -34.69
CA PHE A 613 -4.31 -15.64 -33.80
C PHE A 613 -4.74 -16.88 -34.62
N PRO A 614 -3.91 -17.94 -34.61
CA PRO A 614 -4.22 -19.14 -35.39
C PRO A 614 -5.46 -19.91 -34.89
N THR A 615 -5.84 -19.69 -33.61
CA THR A 615 -6.98 -20.34 -32.97
C THR A 615 -7.67 -19.40 -31.98
N SER A 616 -8.95 -19.65 -31.67
CA SER A 616 -9.69 -18.87 -30.68
C SER A 616 -9.04 -18.90 -29.30
N ILE A 617 -8.51 -20.07 -28.90
CA ILE A 617 -7.79 -20.19 -27.62
C ILE A 617 -6.45 -19.43 -27.61
N ALA A 618 -5.83 -19.20 -28.78
CA ALA A 618 -4.62 -18.38 -28.87
C ALA A 618 -4.93 -16.91 -28.54
N ALA A 619 -6.09 -16.39 -28.95
CA ALA A 619 -6.54 -15.04 -28.56
C ALA A 619 -6.81 -14.94 -27.06
N VAL A 620 -7.46 -15.94 -26.46
CA VAL A 620 -7.64 -16.00 -24.99
C VAL A 620 -6.28 -16.05 -24.29
N SER A 621 -5.36 -16.83 -24.81
CA SER A 621 -4.00 -16.96 -24.29
C SER A 621 -3.25 -15.64 -24.35
N PHE A 622 -3.30 -14.94 -25.46
CA PHE A 622 -2.75 -13.59 -25.61
C PHE A 622 -3.32 -12.62 -24.57
N LEU A 623 -4.64 -12.61 -24.37
CA LEU A 623 -5.30 -11.81 -23.36
C LEU A 623 -4.77 -12.13 -21.95
N VAL A 624 -4.75 -13.41 -21.58
CA VAL A 624 -4.30 -13.88 -20.26
C VAL A 624 -2.85 -13.46 -20.01
N PHE A 625 -1.97 -13.60 -20.99
CA PHE A 625 -0.59 -13.15 -20.85
C PHE A 625 -0.51 -11.65 -20.57
N ASN A 626 -1.13 -10.83 -21.40
CA ASN A 626 -1.06 -9.37 -21.30
C ASN A 626 -1.81 -8.77 -20.08
N ILE A 627 -2.72 -9.55 -19.48
CA ILE A 627 -3.33 -9.17 -18.20
C ILE A 627 -2.40 -9.47 -17.02
N TYR A 628 -1.70 -10.61 -17.03
CA TYR A 628 -0.96 -11.10 -15.87
C TYR A 628 0.55 -10.85 -15.90
N ASP A 629 1.09 -10.40 -17.03
CA ASP A 629 2.48 -9.99 -17.18
C ASP A 629 2.82 -8.75 -16.32
N SER A 630 4.06 -8.30 -16.38
CA SER A 630 4.48 -7.06 -15.70
C SER A 630 3.59 -5.87 -16.11
N PRO A 631 3.27 -4.97 -15.17
CA PRO A 631 2.49 -3.79 -15.46
C PRO A 631 3.24 -2.82 -16.37
N CYS A 632 2.58 -1.73 -16.79
CA CYS A 632 3.18 -0.67 -17.60
C CYS A 632 4.42 -0.04 -16.91
N LEU A 633 5.30 0.58 -17.68
CA LEU A 633 6.54 1.20 -17.19
C LEU A 633 6.32 2.21 -16.06
N ALA A 634 5.20 2.93 -16.07
CA ALA A 634 4.85 3.85 -14.99
C ALA A 634 4.65 3.10 -13.64
N ALA A 635 3.99 1.95 -13.66
CA ALA A 635 3.81 1.11 -12.49
C ALA A 635 5.11 0.39 -12.08
N ILE A 636 5.90 -0.08 -13.06
CA ILE A 636 7.24 -0.66 -12.82
C ILE A 636 8.13 0.37 -12.12
N SER A 637 8.14 1.63 -12.58
CA SER A 637 8.93 2.71 -11.94
C SER A 637 8.46 2.99 -10.51
N SER A 638 7.15 2.87 -10.24
CA SER A 638 6.58 2.99 -8.90
C SER A 638 6.99 1.82 -8.01
N THR A 639 6.96 0.59 -8.53
CA THR A 639 7.45 -0.61 -7.84
C THR A 639 8.93 -0.45 -7.46
N ALA A 640 9.77 0.05 -8.37
CA ALA A 640 11.19 0.30 -8.09
C ALA A 640 11.39 1.29 -6.93
N LYS A 641 10.58 2.36 -6.89
CA LYS A 641 10.63 3.37 -5.84
C LYS A 641 10.14 2.82 -4.49
N GLU A 642 9.00 2.12 -4.48
CA GLU A 642 8.39 1.61 -3.24
C GLU A 642 9.13 0.39 -2.67
N MET A 643 9.69 -0.48 -3.52
CA MET A 643 10.52 -1.61 -3.07
C MET A 643 11.84 -1.14 -2.44
N ASN A 644 12.39 -0.01 -2.90
CA ASN A 644 13.67 0.57 -2.46
C ASN A 644 14.81 -0.47 -2.31
N ASN A 645 14.74 -1.56 -3.06
CA ASN A 645 15.69 -2.67 -3.02
C ASN A 645 15.78 -3.33 -4.39
N LYS A 646 16.96 -3.24 -5.04
CA LYS A 646 17.17 -3.76 -6.39
C LYS A 646 16.90 -5.25 -6.52
N LYS A 647 17.25 -6.06 -5.50
CA LYS A 647 17.04 -7.51 -5.52
C LYS A 647 15.55 -7.87 -5.54
N TRP A 648 14.76 -7.22 -4.69
CA TRP A 648 13.32 -7.43 -4.61
C TRP A 648 12.57 -6.87 -5.81
N PHE A 649 13.04 -5.76 -6.36
CA PHE A 649 12.51 -5.21 -7.60
C PHE A 649 12.63 -6.19 -8.76
N TRP A 650 13.85 -6.68 -9.04
CA TRP A 650 14.05 -7.63 -10.13
C TRP A 650 13.35 -8.97 -9.89
N PHE A 651 13.29 -9.43 -8.64
CA PHE A 651 12.48 -10.57 -8.26
C PHE A 651 11.00 -10.39 -8.61
N SER A 652 10.42 -9.21 -8.28
CA SER A 652 9.02 -8.89 -8.59
C SER A 652 8.74 -8.98 -10.09
N ILE A 653 9.56 -8.32 -10.90
CA ILE A 653 9.40 -8.30 -12.36
C ILE A 653 9.56 -9.71 -12.97
N ALA A 654 10.59 -10.41 -12.58
CA ALA A 654 10.82 -11.79 -13.06
C ALA A 654 9.69 -12.72 -12.65
N PHE A 655 9.24 -12.64 -11.40
CA PHE A 655 8.14 -13.45 -10.88
C PHE A 655 6.84 -13.22 -11.64
N GLN A 656 6.46 -11.95 -11.86
CA GLN A 656 5.23 -11.58 -12.59
C GLN A 656 5.24 -12.15 -14.02
N ASN A 657 6.34 -11.97 -14.77
CA ASN A 657 6.44 -12.46 -16.14
C ASN A 657 6.48 -14.00 -16.21
N ILE A 658 7.23 -14.66 -15.32
CA ILE A 658 7.27 -16.13 -15.27
C ILE A 658 5.90 -16.70 -14.89
N ASN A 659 5.25 -16.13 -13.88
CA ASN A 659 3.92 -16.55 -13.45
C ASN A 659 2.89 -16.37 -14.58
N ALA A 660 2.88 -15.23 -15.26
CA ALA A 660 2.03 -14.97 -16.42
C ALA A 660 2.27 -16.00 -17.53
N TYR A 661 3.54 -16.27 -17.86
CA TYR A 661 3.90 -17.26 -18.87
C TYR A 661 3.38 -18.68 -18.54
N LEU A 662 3.60 -19.12 -17.29
CA LEU A 662 3.19 -20.44 -16.83
C LEU A 662 1.66 -20.60 -16.79
N VAL A 663 0.94 -19.60 -16.30
CA VAL A 663 -0.52 -19.59 -16.29
C VAL A 663 -1.07 -19.60 -17.71
N THR A 664 -0.51 -18.78 -18.58
CA THR A 664 -0.91 -18.69 -20.00
C THR A 664 -0.65 -20.02 -20.73
N LEU A 665 0.48 -20.67 -20.47
CA LEU A 665 0.78 -22.00 -21.02
C LEU A 665 -0.29 -23.02 -20.62
N MET A 666 -0.71 -23.03 -19.36
CA MET A 666 -1.79 -23.93 -18.90
C MET A 666 -3.11 -23.60 -19.60
N VAL A 667 -3.47 -22.32 -19.71
CA VAL A 667 -4.72 -21.87 -20.36
C VAL A 667 -4.72 -22.29 -21.82
N TYR A 668 -3.64 -22.05 -22.56
CA TYR A 668 -3.54 -22.42 -23.98
C TYR A 668 -3.60 -23.93 -24.19
N GLN A 669 -2.78 -24.69 -23.49
CA GLN A 669 -2.66 -26.13 -23.72
C GLN A 669 -3.90 -26.89 -23.25
N PHE A 670 -4.46 -26.58 -22.08
CA PHE A 670 -5.67 -27.25 -21.61
C PHE A 670 -6.92 -26.74 -22.34
N GLY A 671 -7.01 -25.43 -22.58
CA GLY A 671 -8.10 -24.84 -23.35
C GLY A 671 -8.17 -25.44 -24.77
N GLY A 672 -7.04 -25.52 -25.48
CA GLY A 672 -6.98 -26.09 -26.82
C GLY A 672 -7.28 -27.59 -26.88
N LEU A 673 -6.98 -28.36 -25.82
CA LEU A 673 -7.43 -29.75 -25.71
C LEU A 673 -8.94 -29.86 -25.52
N ILE A 674 -9.52 -29.00 -24.69
CA ILE A 674 -10.97 -29.01 -24.40
C ILE A 674 -11.78 -28.56 -25.63
N THR A 675 -11.29 -27.54 -26.35
CA THR A 675 -11.94 -27.05 -27.59
C THR A 675 -11.69 -27.96 -28.80
N GLY A 676 -10.74 -28.90 -28.71
CA GLY A 676 -10.33 -29.76 -29.83
C GLY A 676 -9.42 -29.06 -30.84
N GLU A 677 -8.97 -27.83 -30.58
CA GLU A 677 -8.08 -27.08 -31.46
C GLU A 677 -6.62 -27.57 -31.39
N LEU A 678 -6.24 -28.24 -30.31
CA LEU A 678 -4.91 -28.81 -30.10
C LEU A 678 -4.95 -30.31 -29.88
N ALA A 679 -3.96 -30.99 -30.44
CA ALA A 679 -3.68 -32.39 -30.12
C ALA A 679 -2.72 -32.52 -28.93
N PHE A 680 -2.78 -33.64 -28.21
CA PHE A 680 -1.87 -33.92 -27.12
C PHE A 680 -0.39 -33.95 -27.61
N GLY A 681 0.46 -33.15 -27.00
CA GLY A 681 1.83 -32.97 -27.43
C GLY A 681 2.79 -32.57 -26.31
N VAL A 682 4.02 -32.20 -26.68
CA VAL A 682 5.07 -31.76 -25.73
C VAL A 682 4.62 -30.56 -24.90
N GLY A 683 3.88 -29.59 -25.49
CA GLY A 683 3.36 -28.44 -24.77
C GLY A 683 2.37 -28.85 -23.69
N THR A 684 1.52 -29.84 -23.97
CA THR A 684 0.55 -30.36 -22.99
C THR A 684 1.26 -31.05 -21.81
N ILE A 685 2.31 -31.80 -22.08
CA ILE A 685 3.15 -32.45 -21.02
C ILE A 685 3.77 -31.35 -20.15
N ALA A 686 4.31 -30.28 -20.74
CA ALA A 686 4.84 -29.14 -20.01
C ALA A 686 3.77 -28.47 -19.15
N ALA A 687 2.57 -28.25 -19.65
CA ALA A 687 1.44 -27.68 -18.90
C ALA A 687 1.03 -28.57 -17.70
N ILE A 688 1.02 -29.91 -17.88
CA ILE A 688 0.75 -30.87 -16.80
C ILE A 688 1.84 -30.77 -15.72
N ILE A 689 3.10 -30.71 -16.09
CA ILE A 689 4.22 -30.55 -15.14
C ILE A 689 4.05 -29.24 -14.35
N VAL A 690 3.74 -28.15 -15.03
CA VAL A 690 3.47 -26.86 -14.39
C VAL A 690 2.30 -26.96 -13.40
N LEU A 691 1.19 -27.57 -13.81
CA LEU A 691 0.04 -27.79 -12.94
C LEU A 691 0.40 -28.59 -11.68
N VAL A 692 1.16 -29.67 -11.83
CA VAL A 692 1.63 -30.50 -10.71
C VAL A 692 2.52 -29.67 -9.77
N ILE A 693 3.41 -28.83 -10.30
CA ILE A 693 4.24 -27.93 -9.51
C ILE A 693 3.36 -26.94 -8.73
N TYR A 694 2.36 -26.32 -9.37
CA TYR A 694 1.43 -25.39 -8.68
C TYR A 694 0.66 -26.10 -7.58
N LEU A 695 0.11 -27.29 -7.84
CA LEU A 695 -0.59 -28.09 -6.84
C LEU A 695 0.35 -28.45 -5.68
N TYR A 696 1.57 -28.89 -5.96
CA TYR A 696 2.56 -29.15 -4.92
C TYR A 696 2.86 -27.90 -4.08
N LEU A 697 3.05 -26.74 -4.71
CA LEU A 697 3.31 -25.47 -4.01
C LEU A 697 2.12 -25.01 -3.17
N ILE A 698 0.88 -25.26 -3.63
CA ILE A 698 -0.35 -24.93 -2.90
C ILE A 698 -0.53 -25.86 -1.68
N PHE A 699 -0.27 -27.16 -1.81
CA PHE A 699 -0.55 -28.14 -0.76
C PHE A 699 0.64 -28.43 0.16
N ARG A 700 1.86 -27.96 -0.15
CA ARG A 700 2.99 -28.16 0.73
C ARG A 700 2.75 -27.51 2.10
N PRO A 701 3.24 -28.14 3.21
CA PRO A 701 3.09 -27.57 4.55
C PRO A 701 3.88 -26.27 4.72
N ASP A 702 3.38 -25.38 5.58
CA ASP A 702 4.06 -24.13 5.92
C ASP A 702 5.38 -24.42 6.66
N PRO A 703 6.51 -23.82 6.23
CA PRO A 703 7.80 -24.03 6.88
C PRO A 703 7.82 -23.63 8.38
N ASN A 704 7.06 -22.62 8.80
CA ASN A 704 7.00 -22.18 10.20
C ASN A 704 6.24 -23.16 11.09
N LYS A 705 5.15 -23.78 10.61
CA LYS A 705 4.43 -24.80 11.40
C LYS A 705 5.30 -26.01 11.73
N LYS A 706 6.30 -26.33 10.89
CA LYS A 706 7.28 -27.39 11.17
C LYS A 706 8.29 -26.98 12.24
N LYS A 707 8.72 -25.71 12.28
CA LYS A 707 9.65 -25.24 13.33
C LYS A 707 8.99 -25.25 14.71
N VAL A 708 7.78 -24.71 14.83
CA VAL A 708 7.02 -24.70 16.09
C VAL A 708 6.71 -26.13 16.56
N ALA A 709 6.36 -27.05 15.67
CA ALA A 709 6.12 -28.45 16.03
C ALA A 709 7.39 -29.21 16.46
N VAL A 710 8.57 -28.84 15.92
CA VAL A 710 9.86 -29.42 16.33
C VAL A 710 10.33 -28.82 17.66
N GLU A 711 10.07 -27.54 17.92
CA GLU A 711 10.39 -26.87 19.20
C GLU A 711 9.46 -27.32 20.34
N GLN A 712 8.22 -27.72 20.03
CA GLN A 712 7.30 -28.33 21.01
C GLN A 712 7.57 -29.82 21.29
N THR A 713 8.37 -30.49 20.46
CA THR A 713 8.73 -31.90 20.63
C THR A 713 10.19 -32.11 21.05
N ALA A 714 11.00 -31.08 21.13
CA ALA A 714 12.36 -31.06 21.66
C ALA A 714 12.41 -30.40 23.05
#